data_e39e35e0f59658c0a8e6eab516baf4dd
#
_entry.id   e39e35e0f59658c0a8e6eab516baf4dd
#
_cell.length_a   1.000
_cell.length_b   1.000
_cell.length_c   1.000
_cell.angle_alpha   90.00
_cell.angle_beta   90.00
_cell.angle_gamma   90.00
#
_symmetry.space_group_name_H-M   'P 1'
#
loop_
_entity.id
_entity.type
_entity.pdbx_description
1 polymer ?
#
loop_
_entity_poly.entity_id
_entity_poly.type
_entity_poly.pdbx_seq_one_letter_code
_entity_poly.pdbx_strand_id
1 'polypeptide(L)'
;MKTPFLGCAYYPEDWDESEIPYDISKMKEAGITCARIGEFAWKKMEPKEGEFDFTWLHRVVDALRDAGIAVVMGTPTATPPHWLLKKHPEIPVLHENGTRTSHGGRRHGCSNNPDYLAACDKIVTKMAEEFGSDPAVIGWQIDNEIYTWDPGCLCPHCMKNFHDRLRAEYGTVEEINRRWNLNLFSQAYDTIDDIPAAVGTWHNPHIKYEWTMAHHDADRRFIHRQYDILKKYTSVPVGTDMMPFNGLDYEEMTGKLDVVQFNHYNDPNNLSDCIFWFDYLRTLKDRPFWNTETQTTWNGSAAMDQFIKPEGYCRMNSWLPVALGGEANMYWLWRQHWAGHELVHGSVLTPEGRPVHAFGEIQQTAREFEKASDIISSTAVKADIALHYTSKSWNLFEKQPIVNGLNYTGEIMAFHRALRRAGHCPDVIGAKHSLDGYKLLFSPLQMTLEYEDMAEKIFEWVENGGVWVCGPMTDIRNTIGAHYTKSAMGYLEEKLGVTLDYSVPTNGAVIRAAWTDGSEMTMRRYAECYSLPETAEPLARITSGHSALISKNILASIPYGKGRVILLGTFPDDAGLDRLVSLSASEAGVKPYTTTGNLTVSVREGKNGEEALIVCETACRVGKITLNEEMTDILTGEKASGETEIEAYGIRIFVKA
;
A
#
# COMPACT_ATOMS: atom_id res chain seq x y z
N MET A 1 -11.04 23.46 2.72
CA MET A 1 -11.79 22.81 1.62
C MET A 1 -12.73 21.79 2.21
N LYS A 2 -13.91 21.54 1.61
CA LYS A 2 -14.80 20.45 2.05
C LYS A 2 -14.21 19.10 1.64
N THR A 3 -14.38 18.08 2.49
CA THR A 3 -14.04 16.70 2.21
C THR A 3 -15.31 15.85 2.06
N PRO A 4 -15.35 14.83 1.21
CA PRO A 4 -14.27 14.47 0.28
C PRO A 4 -14.13 15.47 -0.87
N PHE A 5 -12.93 15.55 -1.47
CA PHE A 5 -12.69 16.42 -2.61
C PHE A 5 -12.28 15.65 -3.88
N LEU A 6 -12.63 16.23 -5.02
CA LEU A 6 -12.35 15.67 -6.34
C LEU A 6 -11.29 16.52 -7.04
N GLY A 7 -10.24 15.89 -7.54
CA GLY A 7 -9.13 16.58 -8.16
C GLY A 7 -8.61 15.92 -9.43
N CYS A 8 -7.58 16.51 -10.01
CA CYS A 8 -6.85 15.95 -11.14
C CYS A 8 -5.39 16.43 -11.15
N ALA A 9 -4.50 15.64 -11.76
CA ALA A 9 -3.19 16.12 -12.17
C ALA A 9 -3.35 17.06 -13.38
N TYR A 10 -2.71 18.22 -13.33
CA TYR A 10 -2.82 19.25 -14.36
C TYR A 10 -1.43 19.77 -14.74
N TYR A 11 -1.11 19.71 -16.03
CA TYR A 11 0.18 20.08 -16.60
C TYR A 11 0.03 21.23 -17.59
N PRO A 12 -0.23 22.47 -17.12
CA PRO A 12 -0.37 23.65 -17.99
C PRO A 12 0.91 23.99 -18.72
N GLU A 13 2.08 23.52 -18.25
CA GLU A 13 3.37 23.67 -18.90
C GLU A 13 3.50 22.96 -20.25
N ASP A 14 2.65 21.98 -20.54
CA ASP A 14 2.65 21.22 -21.79
C ASP A 14 1.82 21.90 -22.89
N TRP A 15 1.08 22.96 -22.55
CA TRP A 15 0.13 23.63 -23.42
C TRP A 15 0.44 25.12 -23.56
N ASP A 16 -0.16 25.77 -24.58
CA ASP A 16 -0.13 27.21 -24.68
C ASP A 16 -0.92 27.85 -23.51
N GLU A 17 -0.40 28.89 -22.92
CA GLU A 17 -1.04 29.55 -21.75
C GLU A 17 -2.46 30.08 -22.07
N SER A 18 -2.79 30.31 -23.34
CA SER A 18 -4.15 30.70 -23.77
C SER A 18 -5.22 29.61 -23.57
N GLU A 19 -4.80 28.35 -23.34
CA GLU A 19 -5.69 27.22 -23.05
C GLU A 19 -6.15 27.20 -21.58
N ILE A 20 -5.41 27.84 -20.66
CA ILE A 20 -5.69 27.81 -19.22
C ILE A 20 -7.13 28.23 -18.87
N PRO A 21 -7.69 29.35 -19.43
CA PRO A 21 -9.07 29.73 -19.12
C PRO A 21 -10.10 28.69 -19.56
N TYR A 22 -9.85 28.01 -20.69
CA TYR A 22 -10.72 26.96 -21.17
C TYR A 22 -10.66 25.73 -20.23
N ASP A 23 -9.46 25.27 -19.88
CA ASP A 23 -9.27 24.13 -18.99
C ASP A 23 -9.94 24.38 -17.63
N ILE A 24 -9.74 25.56 -17.03
CA ILE A 24 -10.36 25.95 -15.76
C ILE A 24 -11.89 25.99 -15.88
N SER A 25 -12.42 26.52 -16.96
CA SER A 25 -13.86 26.51 -17.20
C SER A 25 -14.43 25.08 -17.23
N LYS A 26 -13.72 24.15 -17.87
CA LYS A 26 -14.10 22.74 -17.93
C LYS A 26 -13.90 22.01 -16.60
N MET A 27 -12.87 22.36 -15.81
CA MET A 27 -12.71 21.84 -14.46
C MET A 27 -13.90 22.21 -13.58
N LYS A 28 -14.36 23.44 -13.64
CA LYS A 28 -15.59 23.88 -12.93
C LYS A 28 -16.83 23.14 -13.41
N GLU A 29 -16.99 22.94 -14.71
CA GLU A 29 -18.08 22.16 -15.29
C GLU A 29 -18.06 20.71 -14.81
N ALA A 30 -16.89 20.09 -14.69
CA ALA A 30 -16.70 18.74 -14.18
C ALA A 30 -16.90 18.63 -12.64
N GLY A 31 -16.88 19.75 -11.91
CA GLY A 31 -16.92 19.77 -10.46
C GLY A 31 -15.58 19.47 -9.79
N ILE A 32 -14.46 19.64 -10.52
CA ILE A 32 -13.10 19.53 -9.96
C ILE A 32 -12.86 20.70 -8.99
N THR A 33 -12.44 20.38 -7.79
CA THR A 33 -12.19 21.35 -6.71
C THR A 33 -10.71 21.47 -6.35
N CYS A 34 -9.84 20.60 -6.90
CA CYS A 34 -8.42 20.58 -6.63
C CYS A 34 -7.62 20.22 -7.89
N ALA A 35 -6.48 20.89 -8.10
CA ALA A 35 -5.51 20.54 -9.14
C ALA A 35 -4.13 20.27 -8.52
N ARG A 36 -3.49 19.15 -8.89
CA ARG A 36 -2.09 18.88 -8.58
C ARG A 36 -1.24 19.38 -9.73
N ILE A 37 -0.22 20.19 -9.43
CA ILE A 37 0.61 20.87 -10.44
C ILE A 37 2.08 20.87 -10.02
N GLY A 38 2.98 20.94 -10.99
CA GLY A 38 4.39 21.32 -10.81
C GLY A 38 5.37 20.18 -10.64
N GLU A 39 4.96 18.95 -10.37
CA GLU A 39 5.84 17.83 -9.99
C GLU A 39 6.81 17.38 -11.10
N PHE A 40 6.63 17.82 -12.33
CA PHE A 40 7.54 17.49 -13.44
C PHE A 40 8.16 18.71 -14.12
N ALA A 41 7.88 19.91 -13.63
CA ALA A 41 8.22 21.16 -14.32
C ALA A 41 9.58 21.77 -13.93
N TRP A 42 10.55 21.00 -13.37
CA TRP A 42 11.83 21.55 -12.89
C TRP A 42 12.53 22.43 -13.94
N LYS A 43 12.64 21.90 -15.19
CA LYS A 43 13.31 22.64 -16.27
C LYS A 43 12.63 23.97 -16.59
N LYS A 44 11.31 24.08 -16.42
CA LYS A 44 10.56 25.34 -16.65
C LYS A 44 10.71 26.30 -15.45
N MET A 45 10.82 25.76 -14.24
CA MET A 45 11.05 26.54 -13.01
C MET A 45 12.50 27.03 -12.86
N GLU A 46 13.47 26.23 -13.34
CA GLU A 46 14.91 26.55 -13.33
C GLU A 46 15.51 26.29 -14.72
N PRO A 47 15.32 27.22 -15.69
CA PRO A 47 15.80 27.08 -17.08
C PRO A 47 17.30 26.88 -17.20
N LYS A 48 18.09 27.48 -16.31
CA LYS A 48 19.51 27.28 -16.12
C LYS A 48 19.83 27.27 -14.64
N GLU A 49 20.98 26.70 -14.29
CA GLU A 49 21.42 26.63 -12.90
C GLU A 49 21.36 27.98 -12.20
N GLY A 50 20.54 28.07 -11.15
CA GLY A 50 20.37 29.27 -10.34
C GLY A 50 19.50 30.36 -10.93
N GLU A 51 19.02 30.22 -12.15
CA GLU A 51 18.05 31.12 -12.76
C GLU A 51 16.62 30.56 -12.55
N PHE A 52 15.88 31.11 -11.57
CA PHE A 52 14.53 30.65 -11.26
C PHE A 52 13.48 31.53 -11.90
N ASP A 53 12.46 30.94 -12.52
CA ASP A 53 11.29 31.61 -13.08
C ASP A 53 10.00 30.90 -12.68
N PHE A 54 9.31 31.45 -11.69
CA PHE A 54 8.01 30.99 -11.23
C PHE A 54 6.85 31.86 -11.78
N THR A 55 7.13 32.81 -12.64
CA THR A 55 6.13 33.78 -13.14
C THR A 55 4.94 33.08 -13.80
N TRP A 56 5.21 32.06 -14.61
CA TRP A 56 4.17 31.27 -15.27
C TRP A 56 3.34 30.47 -14.26
N LEU A 57 3.99 29.92 -13.21
CA LEU A 57 3.33 29.08 -12.20
C LEU A 57 2.45 29.94 -11.27
N HIS A 58 2.87 31.15 -10.92
CA HIS A 58 2.02 32.14 -10.23
C HIS A 58 0.76 32.43 -11.03
N ARG A 59 0.87 32.68 -12.35
CA ARG A 59 -0.34 32.91 -13.18
C ARG A 59 -1.30 31.74 -13.16
N VAL A 60 -0.80 30.50 -13.16
CA VAL A 60 -1.62 29.29 -13.05
C VAL A 60 -2.30 29.19 -11.68
N VAL A 61 -1.53 29.38 -10.59
CA VAL A 61 -2.06 29.32 -9.22
C VAL A 61 -3.11 30.41 -9.01
N ASP A 62 -2.87 31.64 -9.46
CA ASP A 62 -3.81 32.75 -9.40
C ASP A 62 -5.11 32.43 -10.15
N ALA A 63 -5.01 31.89 -11.37
CA ALA A 63 -6.17 31.54 -12.18
C ALA A 63 -7.01 30.40 -11.54
N LEU A 64 -6.37 29.40 -10.96
CA LEU A 64 -7.03 28.33 -10.20
C LEU A 64 -7.71 28.89 -8.94
N ARG A 65 -7.00 29.72 -8.17
CA ARG A 65 -7.54 30.38 -6.98
C ARG A 65 -8.76 31.23 -7.28
N ASP A 66 -8.71 32.05 -8.33
CA ASP A 66 -9.81 32.94 -8.73
C ASP A 66 -11.05 32.12 -9.20
N ALA A 67 -10.82 30.91 -9.66
CA ALA A 67 -11.88 29.94 -10.01
C ALA A 67 -12.41 29.15 -8.82
N GLY A 68 -11.79 29.26 -7.63
CA GLY A 68 -12.13 28.47 -6.43
C GLY A 68 -11.60 27.03 -6.47
N ILE A 69 -10.58 26.74 -7.28
CA ILE A 69 -9.91 25.46 -7.38
C ILE A 69 -8.63 25.51 -6.52
N ALA A 70 -8.54 24.63 -5.54
CA ALA A 70 -7.38 24.51 -4.67
C ALA A 70 -6.20 23.83 -5.39
N VAL A 71 -5.01 23.98 -4.83
CA VAL A 71 -3.77 23.44 -5.41
C VAL A 71 -3.10 22.44 -4.45
N VAL A 72 -2.71 21.30 -4.96
CA VAL A 72 -1.67 20.44 -4.40
C VAL A 72 -0.40 20.68 -5.21
N MET A 73 0.63 21.21 -4.55
CA MET A 73 1.89 21.58 -5.19
C MET A 73 2.86 20.39 -5.16
N GLY A 74 3.36 19.96 -6.33
CA GLY A 74 4.33 18.88 -6.45
C GLY A 74 5.76 19.37 -6.49
N THR A 75 6.70 18.75 -5.74
CA THR A 75 8.13 19.02 -5.91
C THR A 75 8.68 18.28 -7.13
N PRO A 76 9.47 18.92 -8.01
CA PRO A 76 9.80 18.38 -9.33
C PRO A 76 11.02 17.47 -9.34
N THR A 77 11.36 16.88 -8.19
CA THR A 77 12.63 16.18 -8.01
C THR A 77 12.70 14.85 -8.79
N ALA A 78 11.56 14.27 -9.18
CA ALA A 78 11.54 13.08 -10.03
C ALA A 78 12.15 13.29 -11.43
N THR A 79 12.22 14.55 -11.91
CA THR A 79 12.63 14.90 -13.28
C THR A 79 13.75 15.93 -13.31
N PRO A 80 14.98 15.59 -12.87
CA PRO A 80 16.12 16.52 -12.89
C PRO A 80 16.41 16.99 -14.31
N PRO A 81 16.67 18.31 -14.51
CA PRO A 81 16.87 18.88 -15.84
C PRO A 81 18.20 18.47 -16.46
N HIS A 82 18.24 18.46 -17.79
CA HIS A 82 19.44 18.03 -18.54
C HIS A 82 20.70 18.81 -18.18
N TRP A 83 20.60 20.13 -17.86
CA TRP A 83 21.77 20.94 -17.50
C TRP A 83 22.44 20.43 -16.22
N LEU A 84 21.67 19.92 -15.25
CA LEU A 84 22.19 19.33 -14.02
C LEU A 84 22.96 18.05 -14.31
N LEU A 85 22.38 17.15 -15.11
CA LEU A 85 23.04 15.88 -15.46
C LEU A 85 24.24 16.06 -16.40
N LYS A 86 24.24 17.11 -17.23
CA LYS A 86 25.40 17.47 -18.02
C LYS A 86 26.57 17.96 -17.17
N LYS A 87 26.29 18.68 -16.10
CA LYS A 87 27.29 19.20 -15.15
C LYS A 87 27.80 18.08 -14.21
N HIS A 88 26.91 17.20 -13.78
CA HIS A 88 27.16 16.11 -12.84
C HIS A 88 26.71 14.78 -13.44
N PRO A 89 27.51 14.19 -14.37
CA PRO A 89 27.15 12.97 -15.09
C PRO A 89 27.11 11.70 -14.21
N GLU A 90 27.55 11.80 -12.95
CA GLU A 90 27.49 10.75 -11.93
C GLU A 90 26.15 10.68 -11.17
N ILE A 91 25.26 11.66 -11.32
CA ILE A 91 23.94 11.68 -10.68
C ILE A 91 23.07 10.50 -11.09
N PRO A 92 22.96 10.13 -12.40
CA PRO A 92 22.08 9.05 -12.79
C PRO A 92 22.49 7.71 -12.19
N VAL A 93 21.47 6.87 -11.91
CA VAL A 93 21.61 5.51 -11.39
C VAL A 93 22.63 4.72 -12.21
N LEU A 94 23.58 4.09 -11.52
CA LEU A 94 24.58 3.17 -12.09
C LEU A 94 24.06 1.73 -12.02
N HIS A 95 23.94 1.08 -13.17
CA HIS A 95 23.45 -0.29 -13.31
C HIS A 95 24.58 -1.34 -13.24
N GLU A 96 24.20 -2.62 -13.07
CA GLU A 96 25.14 -3.77 -13.01
C GLU A 96 26.07 -3.88 -14.23
N ASN A 97 25.59 -3.50 -15.40
CA ASN A 97 26.36 -3.53 -16.64
C ASN A 97 27.33 -2.34 -16.80
N GLY A 98 27.45 -1.50 -15.77
CA GLY A 98 28.31 -0.32 -15.78
C GLY A 98 27.74 0.90 -16.53
N THR A 99 26.54 0.81 -17.09
CA THR A 99 25.88 1.95 -17.72
C THR A 99 25.11 2.79 -16.68
N ARG A 100 24.85 4.05 -17.04
CA ARG A 100 23.98 4.91 -16.24
C ARG A 100 22.66 5.15 -16.95
N THR A 101 21.58 5.35 -16.18
CA THR A 101 20.28 5.72 -16.73
C THR A 101 20.42 7.00 -17.57
N SER A 102 19.88 6.97 -18.79
CA SER A 102 19.88 8.15 -19.66
C SER A 102 18.82 9.17 -19.23
N HIS A 103 19.09 10.46 -19.48
CA HIS A 103 18.07 11.50 -19.36
C HIS A 103 16.92 11.27 -20.34
N GLY A 104 15.69 11.57 -19.94
CA GLY A 104 14.51 11.49 -20.80
C GLY A 104 13.34 10.70 -20.21
N GLY A 105 13.41 10.37 -18.92
CA GLY A 105 12.34 9.74 -18.17
C GLY A 105 12.21 10.33 -16.78
N ARG A 106 11.62 9.56 -15.86
CA ARG A 106 11.47 9.91 -14.44
C ARG A 106 12.44 9.09 -13.58
N ARG A 107 12.78 9.58 -12.38
CA ARG A 107 13.49 8.85 -11.32
C ARG A 107 14.84 8.25 -11.73
N HIS A 108 15.59 8.99 -12.50
CA HIS A 108 16.91 8.56 -12.95
C HIS A 108 18.07 9.11 -12.08
N GLY A 109 17.78 9.97 -11.11
CA GLY A 109 18.76 10.47 -10.12
C GLY A 109 18.95 9.49 -8.95
N CYS A 110 20.20 9.36 -8.48
CA CYS A 110 20.52 8.55 -7.30
C CYS A 110 20.26 9.33 -6.02
N SER A 111 19.38 8.84 -5.14
CA SER A 111 19.01 9.44 -3.85
C SER A 111 20.15 9.50 -2.80
N ASN A 112 21.32 8.92 -3.10
CA ASN A 112 22.54 9.04 -2.29
C ASN A 112 23.58 10.00 -2.90
N ASN A 113 23.35 10.52 -4.13
CA ASN A 113 24.31 11.43 -4.75
C ASN A 113 24.23 12.84 -4.14
N PRO A 114 25.34 13.39 -3.57
CA PRO A 114 25.31 14.68 -2.85
C PRO A 114 24.98 15.87 -3.75
N ASP A 115 25.40 15.86 -5.02
CA ASP A 115 25.13 16.96 -5.95
C ASP A 115 23.65 16.97 -6.35
N TYR A 116 23.04 15.79 -6.52
CA TYR A 116 21.60 15.67 -6.74
C TYR A 116 20.81 16.16 -5.52
N LEU A 117 21.18 15.71 -4.32
CA LEU A 117 20.54 16.14 -3.08
C LEU A 117 20.61 17.66 -2.90
N ALA A 118 21.79 18.28 -3.17
CA ALA A 118 21.96 19.72 -3.05
C ALA A 118 21.10 20.50 -4.07
N ALA A 119 20.98 19.98 -5.30
CA ALA A 119 20.12 20.57 -6.32
C ALA A 119 18.63 20.45 -5.96
N CYS A 120 18.20 19.28 -5.44
CA CYS A 120 16.84 19.07 -4.93
C CYS A 120 16.51 20.04 -3.79
N ASP A 121 17.38 20.16 -2.81
CA ASP A 121 17.20 21.12 -1.71
C ASP A 121 16.96 22.54 -2.21
N LYS A 122 17.73 22.95 -3.22
CA LYS A 122 17.66 24.29 -3.76
C LYS A 122 16.33 24.57 -4.45
N ILE A 123 15.89 23.69 -5.36
CA ILE A 123 14.62 23.88 -6.05
C ILE A 123 13.43 23.79 -5.09
N VAL A 124 13.43 22.82 -4.17
CA VAL A 124 12.36 22.67 -3.17
C VAL A 124 12.28 23.88 -2.25
N THR A 125 13.45 24.42 -1.81
CA THR A 125 13.49 25.64 -0.99
C THR A 125 12.89 26.81 -1.76
N LYS A 126 13.27 27.00 -3.03
CA LYS A 126 12.75 28.10 -3.85
C LYS A 126 11.24 28.00 -4.08
N MET A 127 10.73 26.82 -4.36
CA MET A 127 9.28 26.59 -4.46
C MET A 127 8.57 26.87 -3.13
N ALA A 128 9.14 26.43 -2.03
CA ALA A 128 8.57 26.66 -0.70
C ALA A 128 8.56 28.15 -0.31
N GLU A 129 9.61 28.92 -0.67
CA GLU A 129 9.67 30.37 -0.51
C GLU A 129 8.54 31.09 -1.28
N GLU A 130 8.23 30.64 -2.50
CA GLU A 130 7.23 31.24 -3.39
C GLU A 130 5.80 30.86 -3.03
N PHE A 131 5.54 29.57 -2.74
CA PHE A 131 4.18 29.00 -2.63
C PHE A 131 3.82 28.45 -1.24
N GLY A 132 4.76 28.39 -0.31
CA GLY A 132 4.54 27.76 0.99
C GLY A 132 3.44 28.39 1.83
N SER A 133 3.18 29.68 1.65
CA SER A 133 2.12 30.43 2.33
C SER A 133 0.97 30.87 1.42
N ASP A 134 0.94 30.42 0.15
CA ASP A 134 -0.15 30.77 -0.77
C ASP A 134 -1.46 30.11 -0.33
N PRO A 135 -2.55 30.87 -0.16
CA PRO A 135 -3.82 30.35 0.34
C PRO A 135 -4.53 29.38 -0.63
N ALA A 136 -4.15 29.34 -1.89
CA ALA A 136 -4.64 28.34 -2.85
C ALA A 136 -4.01 26.98 -2.60
N VAL A 137 -2.80 26.91 -2.04
CA VAL A 137 -2.09 25.64 -1.79
C VAL A 137 -2.62 25.01 -0.51
N ILE A 138 -3.25 23.85 -0.65
CA ILE A 138 -3.86 23.07 0.44
C ILE A 138 -3.03 21.87 0.87
N GLY A 139 -1.99 21.54 0.10
CA GLY A 139 -1.10 20.42 0.37
C GLY A 139 0.09 20.38 -0.59
N TRP A 140 1.07 19.58 -0.23
CA TRP A 140 2.25 19.30 -1.03
C TRP A 140 2.39 17.81 -1.30
N GLN A 141 2.85 17.49 -2.52
CA GLN A 141 3.36 16.17 -2.87
C GLN A 141 4.87 16.27 -3.07
N ILE A 142 5.62 15.48 -2.32
CA ILE A 142 7.07 15.37 -2.51
C ILE A 142 7.35 14.33 -3.57
N ASP A 143 8.11 14.73 -4.62
CA ASP A 143 8.54 13.82 -5.69
C ASP A 143 7.34 13.16 -6.41
N ASN A 144 7.54 12.03 -7.07
CA ASN A 144 6.48 11.25 -7.68
C ASN A 144 6.83 9.76 -7.68
N GLU A 145 5.93 8.93 -7.12
CA GLU A 145 6.00 7.48 -7.17
C GLU A 145 7.37 6.90 -6.82
N ILE A 146 7.85 7.23 -5.61
CA ILE A 146 9.18 6.79 -5.19
C ILE A 146 9.29 5.27 -5.15
N TYR A 147 10.33 4.73 -5.74
CA TYR A 147 10.66 3.29 -5.69
C TYR A 147 12.17 3.07 -5.76
N THR A 148 12.60 1.94 -5.22
CA THR A 148 13.98 1.48 -5.32
C THR A 148 14.17 0.63 -6.57
N TRP A 149 15.16 0.95 -7.40
CA TRP A 149 15.59 0.10 -8.51
C TRP A 149 16.08 -1.25 -7.98
N ASP A 150 15.82 -2.33 -8.68
CA ASP A 150 16.39 -3.65 -8.37
C ASP A 150 17.57 -3.93 -9.33
N PRO A 151 18.77 -4.19 -8.84
CA PRO A 151 19.22 -4.36 -7.45
C PRO A 151 19.55 -3.05 -6.72
N GLY A 152 19.24 -1.88 -7.24
CA GLY A 152 19.58 -0.57 -6.72
C GLY A 152 20.71 0.08 -7.51
N CYS A 153 21.11 1.29 -7.12
CA CYS A 153 22.20 2.03 -7.74
C CYS A 153 23.56 1.55 -7.18
N LEU A 154 24.46 1.17 -8.06
CA LEU A 154 25.80 0.63 -7.71
C LEU A 154 26.90 1.70 -7.62
N CYS A 155 26.54 2.98 -7.50
CA CYS A 155 27.52 4.05 -7.42
C CYS A 155 28.29 4.04 -6.09
N PRO A 156 29.47 4.70 -6.00
CA PRO A 156 30.27 4.75 -4.77
C PRO A 156 29.51 5.32 -3.55
N HIS A 157 28.56 6.24 -3.75
CA HIS A 157 27.75 6.79 -2.67
C HIS A 157 26.78 5.75 -2.09
N CYS A 158 26.21 4.88 -2.93
CA CYS A 158 25.36 3.78 -2.48
C CYS A 158 26.18 2.71 -1.76
N MET A 159 27.38 2.38 -2.25
CA MET A 159 28.31 1.49 -1.55
C MET A 159 28.66 2.02 -0.17
N LYS A 160 29.02 3.31 -0.08
CA LYS A 160 29.31 3.93 1.23
C LYS A 160 28.10 3.87 2.16
N ASN A 161 26.91 4.20 1.68
CA ASN A 161 25.67 4.13 2.47
C ASN A 161 25.41 2.71 2.98
N PHE A 162 25.63 1.70 2.14
CA PHE A 162 25.51 0.29 2.51
C PHE A 162 26.49 -0.10 3.62
N HIS A 163 27.77 0.23 3.47
CA HIS A 163 28.78 -0.08 4.48
C HIS A 163 28.53 0.69 5.80
N ASP A 164 28.06 1.94 5.73
CA ASP A 164 27.71 2.72 6.92
C ASP A 164 26.52 2.09 7.66
N ARG A 165 25.51 1.58 6.93
CA ARG A 165 24.40 0.82 7.50
C ARG A 165 24.89 -0.45 8.20
N LEU A 166 25.76 -1.22 7.54
CA LEU A 166 26.32 -2.43 8.14
C LEU A 166 27.08 -2.14 9.45
N ARG A 167 27.86 -1.05 9.49
CA ARG A 167 28.54 -0.60 10.72
C ARG A 167 27.56 -0.24 11.83
N ALA A 168 26.48 0.46 11.48
CA ALA A 168 25.47 0.86 12.45
C ALA A 168 24.70 -0.34 13.03
N GLU A 169 24.34 -1.32 12.19
CA GLU A 169 23.53 -2.47 12.56
C GLU A 169 24.33 -3.58 13.27
N TYR A 170 25.56 -3.85 12.82
CA TYR A 170 26.33 -5.00 13.25
C TYR A 170 27.59 -4.64 14.04
N GLY A 171 28.07 -3.42 13.95
CA GLY A 171 29.28 -2.94 14.62
C GLY A 171 30.58 -3.42 13.98
N THR A 172 30.81 -4.73 13.88
CA THR A 172 32.06 -5.31 13.36
C THR A 172 31.84 -6.35 12.26
N VAL A 173 32.90 -6.60 11.48
CA VAL A 173 32.87 -7.61 10.40
C VAL A 173 32.78 -9.03 10.98
N GLU A 174 33.37 -9.27 12.15
CA GLU A 174 33.33 -10.55 12.84
C GLU A 174 31.89 -10.91 13.22
N GLU A 175 31.12 -9.91 13.69
CA GLU A 175 29.70 -10.10 14.01
C GLU A 175 28.87 -10.38 12.75
N ILE A 176 29.14 -9.72 11.64
CA ILE A 176 28.53 -10.01 10.35
C ILE A 176 28.87 -11.43 9.90
N ASN A 177 30.14 -11.79 9.87
CA ASN A 177 30.61 -13.12 9.49
C ASN A 177 29.93 -14.21 10.32
N ARG A 178 29.78 -13.98 11.62
CA ARG A 178 29.12 -14.91 12.56
C ARG A 178 27.61 -14.99 12.34
N ARG A 179 26.92 -13.84 12.30
CA ARG A 179 25.44 -13.80 12.20
C ARG A 179 24.92 -14.31 10.86
N TRP A 180 25.64 -14.03 9.78
CA TRP A 180 25.27 -14.47 8.43
C TRP A 180 25.85 -15.84 8.07
N ASN A 181 26.59 -16.48 8.98
CA ASN A 181 27.27 -17.76 8.76
C ASN A 181 28.14 -17.74 7.49
N LEU A 182 28.99 -16.73 7.35
CA LEU A 182 29.78 -16.51 6.12
C LEU A 182 30.95 -17.49 5.94
N ASN A 183 31.15 -18.45 6.87
CA ASN A 183 31.99 -19.61 6.61
C ASN A 183 31.42 -20.52 5.50
N LEU A 184 30.09 -20.48 5.31
CA LEU A 184 29.44 -21.18 4.21
C LEU A 184 29.94 -20.62 2.87
N PHE A 185 30.42 -21.49 1.98
CA PHE A 185 30.99 -21.15 0.69
C PHE A 185 32.17 -20.16 0.75
N SER A 186 32.91 -20.12 1.88
CA SER A 186 34.10 -19.25 2.06
C SER A 186 33.82 -17.75 1.80
N GLN A 187 32.68 -17.26 2.30
CA GLN A 187 32.22 -15.87 2.08
C GLN A 187 32.70 -14.89 3.16
N ALA A 188 33.42 -15.33 4.19
CA ALA A 188 33.87 -14.44 5.27
C ALA A 188 34.75 -13.29 4.73
N TYR A 189 34.51 -12.09 5.24
CA TYR A 189 35.22 -10.87 4.86
C TYR A 189 36.19 -10.43 5.95
N ASP A 190 37.27 -9.73 5.58
CA ASP A 190 38.26 -9.20 6.52
C ASP A 190 37.85 -7.83 7.06
N THR A 191 37.15 -7.04 6.26
CA THR A 191 36.58 -5.73 6.67
C THR A 191 35.16 -5.55 6.15
N ILE A 192 34.39 -4.62 6.74
CA ILE A 192 33.05 -4.27 6.25
C ILE A 192 33.12 -3.68 4.84
N ASP A 193 34.19 -2.96 4.52
CA ASP A 193 34.37 -2.34 3.20
C ASP A 193 34.65 -3.36 2.08
N ASP A 194 35.01 -4.60 2.41
CA ASP A 194 35.19 -5.69 1.46
C ASP A 194 33.86 -6.35 1.05
N ILE A 195 32.76 -6.08 1.78
CA ILE A 195 31.45 -6.67 1.49
C ILE A 195 30.91 -6.05 0.20
N PRO A 196 30.67 -6.84 -0.88
CA PRO A 196 30.25 -6.31 -2.16
C PRO A 196 28.78 -5.92 -2.21
N ALA A 197 28.40 -5.15 -3.25
CA ALA A 197 27.00 -4.98 -3.62
C ALA A 197 26.36 -6.34 -3.97
N ALA A 198 25.08 -6.48 -3.64
CA ALA A 198 24.33 -7.70 -3.91
C ALA A 198 23.86 -7.76 -5.37
N VAL A 199 24.72 -8.10 -6.28
CA VAL A 199 24.41 -8.25 -7.72
C VAL A 199 24.42 -9.71 -8.15
N GLY A 200 23.72 -10.01 -9.24
CA GLY A 200 23.62 -11.38 -9.78
C GLY A 200 22.50 -12.21 -9.16
N THR A 201 22.22 -13.35 -9.79
CA THR A 201 21.03 -14.17 -9.50
C THR A 201 21.16 -15.01 -8.24
N TRP A 202 22.32 -15.60 -7.97
CA TRP A 202 22.56 -16.46 -6.82
C TRP A 202 23.59 -15.85 -5.88
N HIS A 203 23.12 -14.92 -5.07
CA HIS A 203 23.93 -14.19 -4.11
C HIS A 203 23.47 -14.45 -2.69
N ASN A 204 24.32 -14.16 -1.68
CA ASN A 204 23.98 -14.32 -0.28
C ASN A 204 22.70 -13.51 0.07
N PRO A 205 21.65 -14.15 0.61
CA PRO A 205 20.37 -13.49 0.87
C PRO A 205 20.44 -12.39 1.94
N HIS A 206 21.37 -12.49 2.90
CA HIS A 206 21.54 -11.46 3.95
C HIS A 206 22.17 -10.19 3.34
N ILE A 207 23.15 -10.35 2.43
CA ILE A 207 23.72 -9.21 1.69
C ILE A 207 22.63 -8.57 0.81
N LYS A 208 21.82 -9.38 0.10
CA LYS A 208 20.68 -8.86 -0.69
C LYS A 208 19.72 -8.07 0.16
N TYR A 209 19.36 -8.61 1.32
CA TYR A 209 18.45 -7.94 2.24
C TYR A 209 19.01 -6.59 2.70
N GLU A 210 20.22 -6.56 3.26
CA GLU A 210 20.82 -5.32 3.77
C GLU A 210 21.13 -4.30 2.68
N TRP A 211 21.51 -4.76 1.48
CA TRP A 211 21.66 -3.91 0.32
C TRP A 211 20.35 -3.22 -0.08
N THR A 212 19.26 -3.97 -0.10
CA THR A 212 17.91 -3.42 -0.36
C THR A 212 17.50 -2.43 0.72
N MET A 213 17.70 -2.77 1.98
CA MET A 213 17.37 -1.87 3.10
C MET A 213 18.20 -0.58 3.07
N ALA A 214 19.46 -0.62 2.65
CA ALA A 214 20.28 0.58 2.49
C ALA A 214 19.69 1.54 1.43
N HIS A 215 19.09 1.02 0.37
CA HIS A 215 18.41 1.82 -0.65
C HIS A 215 17.06 2.35 -0.16
N HIS A 216 16.24 1.53 0.51
CA HIS A 216 14.98 1.98 1.13
C HIS A 216 15.23 3.12 2.13
N ASP A 217 16.27 3.02 2.96
CA ASP A 217 16.67 4.08 3.86
C ASP A 217 17.11 5.36 3.14
N ALA A 218 17.79 5.22 2.00
CA ALA A 218 18.18 6.38 1.19
C ALA A 218 16.96 7.09 0.60
N ASP A 219 16.01 6.34 0.05
CA ASP A 219 14.77 6.88 -0.51
C ASP A 219 13.92 7.54 0.58
N ARG A 220 13.80 6.91 1.75
CA ARG A 220 13.13 7.51 2.91
C ARG A 220 13.77 8.83 3.34
N ARG A 221 15.11 8.85 3.48
CA ARG A 221 15.84 10.09 3.83
C ARG A 221 15.67 11.17 2.78
N PHE A 222 15.62 10.81 1.50
CA PHE A 222 15.39 11.74 0.40
C PHE A 222 14.01 12.44 0.51
N ILE A 223 12.95 11.68 0.80
CA ILE A 223 11.61 12.23 1.03
C ILE A 223 11.58 13.07 2.31
N HIS A 224 12.09 12.55 3.43
CA HIS A 224 12.06 13.25 4.72
C HIS A 224 12.88 14.56 4.70
N ARG A 225 13.95 14.62 3.89
CA ARG A 225 14.75 15.84 3.70
C ARG A 225 13.94 16.95 3.03
N GLN A 226 13.16 16.63 2.01
CA GLN A 226 12.28 17.59 1.35
C GLN A 226 11.13 18.02 2.28
N TYR A 227 10.56 17.09 3.05
CA TYR A 227 9.59 17.41 4.10
C TYR A 227 10.13 18.46 5.08
N ASP A 228 11.36 18.29 5.59
CA ASP A 228 11.99 19.24 6.51
C ASP A 228 12.20 20.64 5.91
N ILE A 229 12.43 20.71 4.61
CA ILE A 229 12.52 21.99 3.91
C ILE A 229 11.13 22.63 3.83
N LEU A 230 10.14 21.91 3.31
CA LEU A 230 8.78 22.43 3.12
C LEU A 230 8.16 22.92 4.42
N LYS A 231 8.29 22.16 5.52
CA LYS A 231 7.71 22.51 6.83
C LYS A 231 8.27 23.77 7.47
N LYS A 232 9.35 24.36 6.93
CA LYS A 232 9.83 25.70 7.34
C LYS A 232 8.98 26.83 6.78
N TYR A 233 8.24 26.58 5.68
CA TYR A 233 7.52 27.58 4.91
C TYR A 233 6.02 27.35 4.85
N THR A 234 5.56 26.14 5.17
CA THR A 234 4.14 25.79 5.06
C THR A 234 3.60 25.09 6.30
N SER A 235 2.31 25.36 6.61
CA SER A 235 1.54 24.67 7.64
C SER A 235 0.59 23.61 7.07
N VAL A 236 0.37 23.61 5.75
CA VAL A 236 -0.52 22.62 5.10
C VAL A 236 0.10 21.22 5.07
N PRO A 237 -0.71 20.18 4.88
CA PRO A 237 -0.22 18.81 4.82
C PRO A 237 0.79 18.57 3.72
N VAL A 238 1.84 17.80 4.05
CA VAL A 238 2.88 17.36 3.11
C VAL A 238 2.89 15.83 3.09
N GLY A 239 2.79 15.25 1.90
CA GLY A 239 2.84 13.82 1.63
C GLY A 239 3.77 13.46 0.48
N THR A 240 3.79 12.21 0.11
CA THR A 240 4.38 11.68 -1.13
C THR A 240 3.46 10.60 -1.67
N ASP A 241 3.26 10.57 -2.96
CA ASP A 241 2.46 9.54 -3.59
C ASP A 241 3.24 8.23 -3.70
N MET A 242 2.66 7.17 -3.21
CA MET A 242 3.26 5.85 -3.17
C MET A 242 2.54 4.91 -4.12
N MET A 243 3.23 3.85 -4.53
CA MET A 243 2.69 2.78 -5.36
C MET A 243 2.70 1.44 -4.62
N PRO A 244 1.80 0.49 -4.97
CA PRO A 244 1.54 -0.73 -4.20
C PRO A 244 2.60 -1.84 -4.31
N PHE A 245 3.78 -1.61 -4.86
CA PHE A 245 4.65 -2.73 -5.23
C PHE A 245 6.14 -2.40 -5.23
N ASN A 246 6.80 -2.36 -4.14
CA ASN A 246 8.29 -2.33 -4.14
C ASN A 246 8.92 -2.68 -2.79
N GLY A 247 8.15 -3.20 -1.86
CA GLY A 247 8.62 -3.60 -0.55
C GLY A 247 9.11 -2.45 0.33
N LEU A 248 8.85 -1.20 -0.04
CA LEU A 248 9.13 -0.05 0.81
C LEU A 248 8.37 -0.18 2.14
N ASP A 249 9.00 0.26 3.20
CA ASP A 249 8.34 0.36 4.48
C ASP A 249 7.46 1.61 4.51
N TYR A 250 6.16 1.43 4.30
CA TYR A 250 5.20 2.54 4.29
C TYR A 250 5.04 3.17 5.68
N GLU A 251 5.13 2.39 6.77
CA GLU A 251 5.10 2.94 8.13
C GLU A 251 6.29 3.89 8.35
N GLU A 252 7.51 3.46 7.96
CA GLU A 252 8.72 4.28 8.04
C GLU A 252 8.68 5.47 7.07
N MET A 253 8.27 5.25 5.82
CA MET A 253 8.21 6.28 4.79
C MET A 253 7.24 7.41 5.20
N THR A 254 6.04 7.04 5.63
CA THR A 254 5.00 8.01 6.02
C THR A 254 5.15 8.54 7.43
N GLY A 255 5.98 7.91 8.28
CA GLY A 255 6.10 8.22 9.70
C GLY A 255 6.26 9.71 10.01
N LYS A 256 7.03 10.43 9.20
CA LYS A 256 7.25 11.87 9.32
C LYS A 256 6.24 12.74 8.56
N LEU A 257 5.62 12.20 7.50
CA LEU A 257 4.73 12.95 6.63
C LEU A 257 3.39 13.26 7.33
N ASP A 258 2.71 14.31 6.89
CA ASP A 258 1.43 14.73 7.47
C ASP A 258 0.24 13.91 6.91
N VAL A 259 0.33 13.48 5.66
CA VAL A 259 -0.72 12.76 4.94
C VAL A 259 -0.14 11.64 4.08
N VAL A 260 -0.84 10.54 4.00
CA VAL A 260 -0.54 9.44 3.07
C VAL A 260 -1.15 9.78 1.71
N GLN A 261 -0.34 9.74 0.66
CA GLN A 261 -0.80 9.88 -0.72
C GLN A 261 -0.49 8.60 -1.49
N PHE A 262 -1.36 8.23 -2.42
CA PHE A 262 -1.26 6.93 -3.08
C PHE A 262 -1.83 6.97 -4.50
N ASN A 263 -1.22 6.21 -5.39
CA ASN A 263 -1.64 6.06 -6.79
C ASN A 263 -2.06 4.61 -7.06
N HIS A 264 -3.15 4.42 -7.80
CA HIS A 264 -3.56 3.09 -8.23
C HIS A 264 -4.18 3.08 -9.63
N TYR A 265 -3.93 2.01 -10.37
CA TYR A 265 -4.42 1.78 -11.73
C TYR A 265 -4.85 0.31 -11.87
N ASN A 266 -6.04 -0.01 -11.37
CA ASN A 266 -6.49 -1.39 -11.31
C ASN A 266 -7.34 -1.79 -12.51
N ASP A 267 -7.25 -3.08 -12.87
CA ASP A 267 -8.21 -3.71 -13.79
C ASP A 267 -9.60 -3.78 -13.11
N PRO A 268 -10.68 -3.44 -13.81
CA PRO A 268 -12.05 -3.58 -13.30
C PRO A 268 -12.40 -4.99 -12.82
N ASN A 269 -11.71 -6.01 -13.34
CA ASN A 269 -11.91 -7.39 -12.92
C ASN A 269 -11.11 -7.75 -11.66
N ASN A 270 -10.22 -6.88 -11.19
CA ASN A 270 -9.37 -7.12 -10.01
C ASN A 270 -9.28 -5.90 -9.08
N LEU A 271 -10.42 -5.39 -8.64
CA LEU A 271 -10.47 -4.28 -7.67
C LEU A 271 -10.12 -4.71 -6.24
N SER A 272 -10.05 -6.03 -5.97
CA SER A 272 -9.65 -6.54 -4.66
C SER A 272 -8.26 -6.06 -4.22
N ASP A 273 -7.37 -5.82 -5.16
CA ASP A 273 -6.01 -5.39 -4.87
C ASP A 273 -5.99 -3.94 -4.37
N CYS A 274 -6.72 -3.02 -5.02
CA CYS A 274 -6.79 -1.64 -4.50
C CYS A 274 -7.57 -1.55 -3.19
N ILE A 275 -8.60 -2.37 -2.98
CA ILE A 275 -9.33 -2.46 -1.71
C ILE A 275 -8.38 -2.85 -0.57
N PHE A 276 -7.51 -3.84 -0.79
CA PHE A 276 -6.47 -4.23 0.16
C PHE A 276 -5.55 -3.05 0.51
N TRP A 277 -5.09 -2.31 -0.50
CA TRP A 277 -4.21 -1.17 -0.27
C TRP A 277 -4.92 -0.04 0.47
N PHE A 278 -6.16 0.29 0.15
CA PHE A 278 -6.92 1.31 0.88
C PHE A 278 -7.17 0.91 2.34
N ASP A 279 -7.42 -0.38 2.61
CA ASP A 279 -7.52 -0.91 3.97
C ASP A 279 -6.19 -0.81 4.75
N TYR A 280 -5.05 -0.79 4.05
CA TYR A 280 -3.74 -0.57 4.64
C TYR A 280 -3.42 0.92 4.83
N LEU A 281 -3.69 1.75 3.82
CA LEU A 281 -3.32 3.17 3.86
C LEU A 281 -4.02 3.95 4.98
N ARG A 282 -5.29 3.62 5.29
CA ARG A 282 -6.02 4.29 6.36
C ARG A 282 -5.46 4.02 7.75
N THR A 283 -4.67 2.95 7.94
CA THR A 283 -4.07 2.59 9.22
C THR A 283 -2.70 3.22 9.46
N LEU A 284 -2.09 3.80 8.42
CA LEU A 284 -0.75 4.40 8.51
C LEU A 284 -0.71 5.73 9.26
N LYS A 285 -1.85 6.43 9.36
CA LYS A 285 -1.99 7.72 10.03
C LYS A 285 -3.38 7.86 10.66
N ASP A 286 -3.46 8.62 11.75
CA ASP A 286 -4.70 9.11 12.37
C ASP A 286 -5.38 10.20 11.53
N ARG A 287 -5.42 9.98 10.22
CA ARG A 287 -5.91 10.94 9.25
C ARG A 287 -6.29 10.24 7.95
N PRO A 288 -7.38 10.64 7.28
CA PRO A 288 -7.74 10.13 5.97
C PRO A 288 -6.61 10.30 4.96
N PHE A 289 -6.38 9.29 4.12
CA PHE A 289 -5.40 9.34 3.03
C PHE A 289 -5.96 10.06 1.80
N TRP A 290 -5.08 10.46 0.89
CA TRP A 290 -5.44 11.00 -0.42
C TRP A 290 -5.10 10.00 -1.52
N ASN A 291 -6.09 9.63 -2.32
CA ASN A 291 -5.84 8.95 -3.58
C ASN A 291 -5.48 10.02 -4.62
N THR A 292 -4.20 10.13 -4.95
CA THR A 292 -3.63 11.23 -5.74
C THR A 292 -3.55 10.94 -7.22
N GLU A 293 -3.71 9.67 -7.62
CA GLU A 293 -3.87 9.29 -9.02
C GLU A 293 -4.79 8.08 -9.17
N THR A 294 -5.65 8.17 -10.17
CA THR A 294 -6.37 7.01 -10.72
C THR A 294 -6.84 7.31 -12.14
N GLN A 295 -7.11 6.23 -12.87
CA GLN A 295 -7.63 6.31 -14.26
C GLN A 295 -9.08 6.78 -14.30
N THR A 296 -9.44 7.48 -15.38
CA THR A 296 -10.82 7.83 -15.70
C THR A 296 -11.47 6.81 -16.63
N THR A 297 -10.80 6.51 -17.74
CA THR A 297 -11.37 5.78 -18.90
C THR A 297 -10.60 4.52 -19.24
N TRP A 298 -9.31 4.61 -19.43
CA TRP A 298 -8.38 3.49 -19.66
C TRP A 298 -6.99 3.87 -19.15
N ASN A 299 -6.18 2.85 -18.85
CA ASN A 299 -4.79 3.07 -18.50
C ASN A 299 -3.92 3.16 -19.76
N GLY A 300 -2.95 4.04 -19.77
CA GLY A 300 -2.08 4.31 -20.92
C GLY A 300 -0.81 3.51 -21.02
N SER A 301 -0.52 2.64 -20.04
CA SER A 301 0.70 1.82 -20.06
C SER A 301 0.55 0.63 -21.00
N ALA A 302 1.50 0.44 -21.93
CA ALA A 302 1.52 -0.72 -22.83
C ALA A 302 1.72 -2.07 -22.09
N ALA A 303 2.14 -2.03 -20.82
CA ALA A 303 2.31 -3.21 -19.98
C ALA A 303 1.00 -3.65 -19.30
N MET A 304 -0.07 -2.89 -19.41
CA MET A 304 -1.37 -3.15 -18.81
C MET A 304 -2.44 -3.31 -19.88
N ASP A 305 -3.48 -4.11 -19.59
CA ASP A 305 -4.63 -4.24 -20.48
C ASP A 305 -5.37 -2.92 -20.60
N GLN A 306 -5.29 -2.35 -21.82
CA GLN A 306 -5.85 -1.05 -22.13
C GLN A 306 -7.17 -1.23 -22.87
N PHE A 307 -8.25 -1.16 -22.12
CA PHE A 307 -9.58 -1.19 -22.70
C PHE A 307 -10.47 -0.12 -22.07
N ILE A 308 -11.49 0.29 -22.82
CA ILE A 308 -12.50 1.23 -22.31
C ILE A 308 -13.20 0.63 -21.11
N LYS A 309 -13.29 1.39 -20.02
CA LYS A 309 -13.95 0.93 -18.80
C LYS A 309 -15.48 0.93 -18.98
N PRO A 310 -16.19 -0.02 -18.35
CA PRO A 310 -17.65 -0.05 -18.38
C PRO A 310 -18.28 1.22 -17.82
N GLU A 311 -19.53 1.49 -18.21
CA GLU A 311 -20.32 2.57 -17.65
C GLU A 311 -20.51 2.41 -16.13
N GLY A 312 -20.40 3.50 -15.38
CA GLY A 312 -20.43 3.52 -13.90
C GLY A 312 -19.10 3.23 -13.22
N TYR A 313 -18.10 2.70 -13.97
CA TYR A 313 -16.79 2.39 -13.38
C TYR A 313 -16.08 3.62 -12.84
N CYS A 314 -16.02 4.72 -13.58
CA CYS A 314 -15.30 5.93 -13.16
C CYS A 314 -15.88 6.49 -11.86
N ARG A 315 -17.20 6.52 -11.73
CA ARG A 315 -17.91 6.93 -10.51
C ARG A 315 -17.59 5.99 -9.35
N MET A 316 -17.75 4.68 -9.52
CA MET A 316 -17.46 3.68 -8.49
C MET A 316 -15.99 3.74 -8.05
N ASN A 317 -15.05 3.78 -9.01
CA ASN A 317 -13.61 3.85 -8.74
C ASN A 317 -13.22 5.14 -8.00
N SER A 318 -13.95 6.24 -8.20
CA SER A 318 -13.75 7.50 -7.47
C SER A 318 -14.27 7.43 -6.02
N TRP A 319 -15.35 6.69 -5.79
CA TRP A 319 -15.92 6.49 -4.46
C TRP A 319 -15.14 5.51 -3.60
N LEU A 320 -14.51 4.51 -4.23
CA LEU A 320 -13.87 3.41 -3.52
C LEU A 320 -12.82 3.86 -2.48
N PRO A 321 -11.86 4.75 -2.80
CA PRO A 321 -10.92 5.26 -1.80
C PRO A 321 -11.62 6.01 -0.66
N VAL A 322 -12.66 6.80 -0.95
CA VAL A 322 -13.41 7.57 0.06
C VAL A 322 -14.22 6.63 0.96
N ALA A 323 -14.87 5.63 0.40
CA ALA A 323 -15.60 4.61 1.15
C ALA A 323 -14.68 3.88 2.14
N LEU A 324 -13.42 3.68 1.77
CA LEU A 324 -12.43 2.93 2.54
C LEU A 324 -11.49 3.80 3.40
N GLY A 325 -11.83 5.07 3.64
CA GLY A 325 -11.16 5.92 4.62
C GLY A 325 -10.31 7.06 4.06
N GLY A 326 -10.30 7.25 2.75
CA GLY A 326 -9.73 8.42 2.11
C GLY A 326 -10.62 9.66 2.17
N GLU A 327 -10.05 10.82 1.89
CA GLU A 327 -10.79 12.10 1.79
C GLU A 327 -10.59 12.81 0.44
N ALA A 328 -9.88 12.18 -0.49
CA ALA A 328 -9.60 12.72 -1.83
C ALA A 328 -9.59 11.62 -2.89
N ASN A 329 -10.04 11.98 -4.08
CA ASN A 329 -9.78 11.21 -5.30
C ASN A 329 -9.36 12.16 -6.42
N MET A 330 -8.19 11.89 -7.03
CA MET A 330 -7.64 12.71 -8.09
C MET A 330 -7.39 11.87 -9.33
N TYR A 331 -7.73 12.42 -10.49
CA TYR A 331 -7.57 11.72 -11.75
C TYR A 331 -6.20 11.98 -12.38
N TRP A 332 -5.57 10.95 -12.87
CA TRP A 332 -4.52 11.04 -13.85
C TRP A 332 -5.16 10.93 -15.23
N LEU A 333 -5.25 11.97 -16.06
CA LEU A 333 -4.84 13.36 -15.81
C LEU A 333 -5.97 14.27 -16.37
N TRP A 334 -5.82 15.57 -16.21
CA TRP A 334 -6.84 16.51 -16.72
C TRP A 334 -6.99 16.44 -18.25
N ARG A 335 -5.89 16.59 -18.98
CA ARG A 335 -5.89 16.60 -20.45
C ARG A 335 -4.83 15.62 -20.97
N GLN A 336 -5.20 14.73 -21.87
CA GLN A 336 -4.32 13.70 -22.42
C GLN A 336 -3.08 14.32 -23.06
N HIS A 337 -1.91 13.75 -22.81
CA HIS A 337 -0.67 14.20 -23.43
C HIS A 337 -0.75 14.13 -24.96
N TRP A 338 -0.33 15.20 -25.64
CA TRP A 338 -0.29 15.26 -27.09
C TRP A 338 1.01 14.71 -27.69
N ALA A 339 2.04 14.50 -26.86
CA ALA A 339 3.32 13.94 -27.24
C ALA A 339 4.04 13.32 -26.04
N GLY A 340 5.08 12.53 -26.27
CA GLY A 340 5.96 11.98 -25.24
C GLY A 340 5.49 10.65 -24.67
N HIS A 341 5.77 10.45 -23.40
CA HIS A 341 5.36 9.25 -22.65
C HIS A 341 3.86 9.24 -22.42
N GLU A 342 3.29 8.05 -22.26
CA GLU A 342 1.86 7.86 -21.91
C GLU A 342 0.88 8.50 -22.91
N LEU A 343 1.29 8.61 -24.18
CA LEU A 343 0.52 9.24 -25.25
C LEU A 343 -0.92 8.73 -25.38
N VAL A 344 -1.14 7.47 -25.03
CA VAL A 344 -2.47 6.83 -25.13
C VAL A 344 -3.16 6.70 -23.78
N HIS A 345 -2.68 7.37 -22.71
CA HIS A 345 -3.35 7.33 -21.42
C HIS A 345 -4.68 8.07 -21.46
N GLY A 346 -5.74 7.43 -20.93
CA GLY A 346 -7.05 8.08 -20.79
C GLY A 346 -7.00 9.22 -19.77
N SER A 347 -7.86 10.21 -19.98
CA SER A 347 -7.86 11.48 -19.23
C SER A 347 -9.29 12.00 -19.07
N VAL A 348 -9.46 13.17 -18.48
CA VAL A 348 -10.75 13.84 -18.39
C VAL A 348 -11.11 14.55 -19.71
N LEU A 349 -10.11 15.15 -20.37
CA LEU A 349 -10.26 15.74 -21.70
C LEU A 349 -9.32 15.07 -22.71
N THR A 350 -9.76 14.95 -23.95
CA THR A 350 -8.91 14.55 -25.09
C THR A 350 -7.80 15.58 -25.34
N PRO A 351 -6.77 15.29 -26.17
CA PRO A 351 -5.75 16.28 -26.50
C PRO A 351 -6.32 17.57 -27.12
N GLU A 352 -7.45 17.48 -27.83
CA GLU A 352 -8.12 18.64 -28.41
C GLU A 352 -9.05 19.38 -27.43
N GLY A 353 -9.05 18.98 -26.15
CA GLY A 353 -9.84 19.62 -25.10
C GLY A 353 -11.31 19.17 -25.04
N ARG A 354 -11.72 18.11 -25.73
CA ARG A 354 -13.10 17.60 -25.68
C ARG A 354 -13.30 16.68 -24.46
N PRO A 355 -14.43 16.78 -23.73
CA PRO A 355 -14.78 15.85 -22.68
C PRO A 355 -14.82 14.39 -23.18
N VAL A 356 -14.29 13.47 -22.38
CA VAL A 356 -14.39 12.02 -22.63
C VAL A 356 -15.74 11.46 -22.17
N HIS A 357 -16.05 10.21 -22.50
CA HIS A 357 -17.33 9.57 -22.15
C HIS A 357 -17.60 9.51 -20.64
N ALA A 358 -16.57 9.43 -19.77
CA ALA A 358 -16.73 9.41 -18.33
C ALA A 358 -17.02 10.79 -17.68
N PHE A 359 -17.04 11.88 -18.46
CA PHE A 359 -17.21 13.24 -17.93
C PHE A 359 -18.51 13.41 -17.12
N GLY A 360 -19.60 12.79 -17.55
CA GLY A 360 -20.87 12.79 -16.81
C GLY A 360 -20.80 12.07 -15.46
N GLU A 361 -20.05 10.98 -15.39
CA GLU A 361 -19.80 10.25 -14.13
C GLU A 361 -18.95 11.08 -13.16
N ILE A 362 -17.97 11.83 -13.67
CA ILE A 362 -17.16 12.76 -12.87
C ILE A 362 -18.03 13.86 -12.26
N GLN A 363 -18.91 14.46 -13.07
CA GLN A 363 -19.88 15.46 -12.59
C GLN A 363 -20.83 14.89 -11.52
N GLN A 364 -21.28 13.64 -11.70
CA GLN A 364 -22.13 12.97 -10.73
C GLN A 364 -21.36 12.75 -9.42
N THR A 365 -20.14 12.23 -9.49
CA THR A 365 -19.26 12.03 -8.32
C THR A 365 -19.08 13.33 -7.54
N ALA A 366 -18.82 14.44 -8.21
CA ALA A 366 -18.65 15.74 -7.54
C ALA A 366 -19.91 16.15 -6.75
N ARG A 367 -21.10 16.00 -7.33
CA ARG A 367 -22.37 16.29 -6.63
C ARG A 367 -22.63 15.36 -5.45
N GLU A 368 -22.26 14.09 -5.59
CA GLU A 368 -22.41 13.09 -4.53
C GLU A 368 -21.41 13.31 -3.38
N PHE A 369 -20.17 13.70 -3.69
CA PHE A 369 -19.19 14.09 -2.68
C PHE A 369 -19.68 15.28 -1.86
N GLU A 370 -20.31 16.26 -2.48
CA GLU A 370 -20.90 17.40 -1.77
C GLU A 370 -22.04 16.96 -0.84
N LYS A 371 -22.92 16.05 -1.29
CA LYS A 371 -24.01 15.50 -0.45
C LYS A 371 -23.49 14.70 0.74
N ALA A 372 -22.41 13.94 0.56
CA ALA A 372 -21.86 13.07 1.59
C ALA A 372 -20.87 13.77 2.52
N SER A 373 -20.52 15.04 2.25
CA SER A 373 -19.45 15.76 2.94
C SER A 373 -19.55 15.71 4.46
N ASP A 374 -20.75 15.94 5.02
CA ASP A 374 -20.94 16.00 6.47
C ASP A 374 -20.68 14.62 7.11
N ILE A 375 -21.21 13.53 6.54
CA ILE A 375 -21.05 12.19 7.10
C ILE A 375 -19.62 11.68 6.92
N ILE A 376 -18.97 11.96 5.78
CA ILE A 376 -17.59 11.55 5.54
C ILE A 376 -16.62 12.28 6.48
N SER A 377 -16.83 13.59 6.71
CA SER A 377 -15.94 14.39 7.56
C SER A 377 -16.14 14.13 9.06
N SER A 378 -17.34 13.69 9.48
CA SER A 378 -17.66 13.44 10.90
C SER A 378 -17.37 12.01 11.34
N THR A 379 -17.12 11.08 10.42
CA THR A 379 -16.96 9.65 10.72
C THR A 379 -15.64 9.09 10.19
N ALA A 380 -15.14 8.02 10.80
CA ALA A 380 -14.00 7.23 10.33
C ALA A 380 -14.40 5.75 10.14
N VAL A 381 -13.68 5.05 9.27
CA VAL A 381 -13.88 3.60 9.10
C VAL A 381 -13.52 2.89 10.39
N LYS A 382 -14.35 1.93 10.79
CA LYS A 382 -14.12 1.07 11.94
C LYS A 382 -14.01 -0.38 11.54
N ALA A 383 -13.01 -1.06 12.09
CA ALA A 383 -12.77 -2.48 11.90
C ALA A 383 -12.64 -3.21 13.25
N ASP A 384 -13.22 -4.41 13.34
CA ASP A 384 -13.02 -5.33 14.47
C ASP A 384 -11.94 -6.40 14.15
N ILE A 385 -11.47 -6.45 12.90
CA ILE A 385 -10.53 -7.45 12.38
C ILE A 385 -9.30 -6.74 11.81
N ALA A 386 -8.12 -7.24 12.16
CA ALA A 386 -6.85 -6.81 11.59
C ALA A 386 -6.16 -7.95 10.81
N LEU A 387 -5.41 -7.57 9.78
CA LEU A 387 -4.57 -8.46 8.98
C LEU A 387 -3.18 -7.84 8.85
N HIS A 388 -2.14 -8.53 9.32
CA HIS A 388 -0.77 -8.04 9.19
C HIS A 388 -0.26 -8.06 7.74
N TYR A 389 0.35 -6.94 7.34
CA TYR A 389 1.19 -6.78 6.16
C TYR A 389 2.43 -5.98 6.55
N THR A 390 3.59 -6.62 6.63
CA THR A 390 4.81 -5.98 7.14
C THR A 390 5.92 -5.97 6.10
N SER A 391 6.54 -4.82 5.90
CA SER A 391 7.68 -4.65 4.99
C SER A 391 8.87 -5.54 5.40
N LYS A 392 9.10 -5.71 6.70
CA LYS A 392 10.15 -6.59 7.22
C LYS A 392 9.98 -8.02 6.70
N SER A 393 8.82 -8.62 6.91
CA SER A 393 8.54 -9.99 6.45
C SER A 393 8.50 -10.11 4.93
N TRP A 394 7.94 -9.10 4.24
CA TRP A 394 7.98 -9.03 2.79
C TRP A 394 9.42 -9.11 2.24
N ASN A 395 10.31 -8.27 2.74
CA ASN A 395 11.70 -8.23 2.30
C ASN A 395 12.47 -9.50 2.66
N LEU A 396 12.26 -10.07 3.84
CA LEU A 396 12.87 -11.35 4.23
C LEU A 396 12.43 -12.48 3.31
N PHE A 397 11.15 -12.53 2.95
CA PHE A 397 10.59 -13.54 2.06
C PHE A 397 11.11 -13.39 0.63
N GLU A 398 11.05 -12.19 0.05
CA GLU A 398 11.42 -11.93 -1.35
C GLU A 398 12.93 -12.12 -1.60
N LYS A 399 13.78 -11.83 -0.63
CA LYS A 399 15.24 -12.05 -0.80
C LYS A 399 15.67 -13.51 -0.65
N GLN A 400 14.85 -14.34 -0.01
CA GLN A 400 15.05 -15.78 0.10
C GLN A 400 13.72 -16.53 0.06
N PRO A 401 13.09 -16.67 -1.12
CA PRO A 401 11.84 -17.40 -1.27
C PRO A 401 12.01 -18.86 -0.83
N ILE A 402 11.06 -19.37 -0.05
CA ILE A 402 11.08 -20.76 0.45
C ILE A 402 10.45 -21.71 -0.58
N VAL A 403 9.45 -21.21 -1.32
CA VAL A 403 8.67 -22.00 -2.27
C VAL A 403 8.52 -21.26 -3.58
N ASN A 404 8.80 -21.96 -4.68
CA ASN A 404 8.61 -21.39 -6.01
C ASN A 404 7.13 -21.10 -6.29
N GLY A 405 6.87 -19.88 -6.77
CA GLY A 405 5.52 -19.41 -7.14
C GLY A 405 4.62 -19.03 -5.95
N LEU A 406 5.14 -18.96 -4.72
CA LEU A 406 4.53 -18.19 -3.64
C LEU A 406 4.88 -16.71 -3.84
N ASN A 407 3.89 -15.85 -3.68
CA ASN A 407 4.03 -14.41 -3.68
C ASN A 407 3.53 -13.85 -2.35
N TYR A 408 4.37 -13.17 -1.61
CA TYR A 408 4.04 -12.67 -0.26
C TYR A 408 2.73 -11.86 -0.24
N THR A 409 2.67 -10.82 -1.06
CA THR A 409 1.51 -9.92 -1.13
C THR A 409 0.26 -10.65 -1.60
N GLY A 410 0.38 -11.50 -2.63
CA GLY A 410 -0.74 -12.26 -3.19
C GLY A 410 -1.36 -13.24 -2.20
N GLU A 411 -0.55 -13.90 -1.36
CA GLU A 411 -1.08 -14.81 -0.33
C GLU A 411 -1.78 -14.04 0.82
N ILE A 412 -1.23 -12.91 1.27
CA ILE A 412 -1.92 -12.08 2.27
C ILE A 412 -3.22 -11.51 1.70
N MET A 413 -3.22 -11.07 0.45
CA MET A 413 -4.44 -10.64 -0.26
C MET A 413 -5.48 -11.76 -0.38
N ALA A 414 -5.09 -13.04 -0.40
CA ALA A 414 -6.05 -14.15 -0.39
C ALA A 414 -6.85 -14.21 0.93
N PHE A 415 -6.18 -14.00 2.07
CA PHE A 415 -6.87 -13.86 3.38
C PHE A 415 -7.79 -12.63 3.40
N HIS A 416 -7.30 -11.52 2.90
CA HIS A 416 -8.09 -10.29 2.81
C HIS A 416 -9.35 -10.47 1.95
N ARG A 417 -9.22 -11.09 0.77
CA ARG A 417 -10.36 -11.41 -0.10
C ARG A 417 -11.38 -12.32 0.58
N ALA A 418 -10.92 -13.32 1.36
CA ALA A 418 -11.82 -14.19 2.11
C ALA A 418 -12.60 -13.42 3.19
N LEU A 419 -11.94 -12.50 3.92
CA LEU A 419 -12.60 -11.62 4.88
C LEU A 419 -13.65 -10.72 4.21
N ARG A 420 -13.31 -10.12 3.07
CA ARG A 420 -14.23 -9.26 2.31
C ARG A 420 -15.40 -10.06 1.73
N ARG A 421 -15.17 -11.28 1.18
CA ARG A 421 -16.23 -12.18 0.69
C ARG A 421 -17.20 -12.58 1.80
N ALA A 422 -16.70 -12.77 3.00
CA ALA A 422 -17.53 -13.08 4.16
C ALA A 422 -18.34 -11.88 4.68
N GLY A 423 -18.19 -10.68 4.11
CA GLY A 423 -18.92 -9.47 4.52
C GLY A 423 -18.30 -8.73 5.70
N HIS A 424 -17.01 -8.94 5.96
CA HIS A 424 -16.26 -8.20 6.98
C HIS A 424 -15.59 -6.94 6.40
N CYS A 425 -15.28 -5.98 7.29
CA CYS A 425 -14.49 -4.78 7.00
C CYS A 425 -13.17 -4.85 7.78
N PRO A 426 -12.11 -5.50 7.26
CA PRO A 426 -10.84 -5.61 7.95
C PRO A 426 -9.99 -4.35 7.78
N ASP A 427 -9.12 -4.07 8.75
CA ASP A 427 -7.94 -3.25 8.56
C ASP A 427 -6.76 -4.12 8.13
N VAL A 428 -5.89 -3.59 7.27
CA VAL A 428 -4.56 -4.14 7.03
C VAL A 428 -3.58 -3.28 7.81
N ILE A 429 -2.73 -3.90 8.63
CA ILE A 429 -1.89 -3.18 9.59
C ILE A 429 -0.41 -3.55 9.44
N GLY A 430 0.46 -2.59 9.70
CA GLY A 430 1.90 -2.80 9.82
C GLY A 430 2.32 -3.29 11.21
N ALA A 431 3.64 -3.43 11.40
CA ALA A 431 4.21 -3.94 12.65
C ALA A 431 4.07 -2.98 13.84
N LYS A 432 3.99 -1.67 13.59
CA LYS A 432 3.93 -0.62 14.62
C LYS A 432 2.51 -0.31 15.08
N HIS A 433 1.51 -0.76 14.32
CA HIS A 433 0.12 -0.46 14.61
C HIS A 433 -0.33 -1.07 15.94
N SER A 434 -1.17 -0.34 16.71
CA SER A 434 -1.77 -0.87 17.95
C SER A 434 -2.81 -1.95 17.63
N LEU A 435 -2.93 -2.93 18.54
CA LEU A 435 -3.98 -3.95 18.47
C LEU A 435 -5.24 -3.55 19.28
N ASP A 436 -5.26 -2.36 19.86
CA ASP A 436 -6.40 -1.89 20.64
C ASP A 436 -7.67 -1.78 19.78
N GLY A 437 -8.78 -2.30 20.28
CA GLY A 437 -10.08 -2.27 19.61
C GLY A 437 -10.34 -3.43 18.65
N TYR A 438 -9.32 -4.15 18.19
CA TYR A 438 -9.52 -5.36 17.40
C TYR A 438 -9.88 -6.56 18.28
N LYS A 439 -10.67 -7.48 17.72
CA LYS A 439 -11.09 -8.73 18.35
C LYS A 439 -10.46 -9.96 17.67
N LEU A 440 -10.11 -9.82 16.40
CA LEU A 440 -9.55 -10.88 15.57
C LEU A 440 -8.34 -10.35 14.78
N LEU A 441 -7.24 -11.08 14.84
CA LEU A 441 -6.01 -10.77 14.12
C LEU A 441 -5.59 -11.94 13.23
N PHE A 442 -5.23 -11.65 11.98
CA PHE A 442 -4.58 -12.61 11.07
C PHE A 442 -3.13 -12.20 10.84
N SER A 443 -2.21 -13.16 10.95
CA SER A 443 -0.78 -12.95 10.71
C SER A 443 -0.19 -14.08 9.85
N PRO A 444 -0.61 -14.22 8.58
CA PRO A 444 0.07 -15.13 7.66
C PRO A 444 1.40 -14.52 7.22
N LEU A 445 2.40 -15.37 6.96
CA LEU A 445 3.71 -14.94 6.44
C LEU A 445 4.42 -13.89 7.31
N GLN A 446 4.11 -13.83 8.59
CA GLN A 446 4.81 -12.94 9.52
C GLN A 446 6.13 -13.60 9.94
N MET A 447 7.12 -13.59 9.02
CA MET A 447 8.36 -14.37 9.06
C MET A 447 9.11 -14.28 10.38
N THR A 448 9.10 -13.12 11.04
CA THR A 448 9.70 -12.87 12.35
C THR A 448 8.75 -12.09 13.25
N LEU A 449 8.72 -12.44 14.54
CA LEU A 449 8.04 -11.68 15.59
C LEU A 449 9.01 -10.85 16.44
N GLU A 450 10.33 -10.92 16.18
CA GLU A 450 11.35 -10.15 16.89
C GLU A 450 11.38 -8.65 16.54
N TYR A 451 10.59 -8.22 15.54
CA TYR A 451 10.59 -6.86 15.04
C TYR A 451 9.49 -6.04 15.72
N GLU A 452 9.81 -4.83 16.17
CA GLU A 452 8.88 -3.84 16.77
C GLU A 452 8.08 -4.40 17.96
N ASP A 453 8.68 -5.28 18.77
CA ASP A 453 8.07 -5.92 19.95
C ASP A 453 6.75 -6.66 19.62
N MET A 454 6.63 -7.18 18.38
CA MET A 454 5.40 -7.81 17.89
C MET A 454 5.00 -9.02 18.73
N ALA A 455 5.97 -9.84 19.15
CA ALA A 455 5.67 -11.01 19.96
C ALA A 455 4.98 -10.62 21.27
N GLU A 456 5.58 -9.69 22.01
CA GLU A 456 5.06 -9.22 23.30
C GLU A 456 3.67 -8.61 23.14
N LYS A 457 3.49 -7.70 22.16
CA LYS A 457 2.22 -7.03 21.87
C LYS A 457 1.11 -8.03 21.52
N ILE A 458 1.39 -9.00 20.65
CA ILE A 458 0.39 -9.97 20.22
C ILE A 458 0.02 -10.92 21.37
N PHE A 459 1.00 -11.47 22.10
CA PHE A 459 0.71 -12.40 23.20
C PHE A 459 -0.01 -11.70 24.35
N GLU A 460 0.32 -10.46 24.70
CA GLU A 460 -0.42 -9.67 25.68
C GLU A 460 -1.86 -9.43 25.25
N TRP A 461 -2.07 -9.08 23.96
CA TRP A 461 -3.39 -8.86 23.41
C TRP A 461 -4.24 -10.14 23.40
N VAL A 462 -3.66 -11.31 23.06
CA VAL A 462 -4.34 -12.61 23.14
C VAL A 462 -4.67 -12.97 24.58
N GLU A 463 -3.72 -12.78 25.52
CA GLU A 463 -3.95 -13.04 26.95
C GLU A 463 -5.15 -12.28 27.50
N ASN A 464 -5.41 -11.08 26.97
CA ASN A 464 -6.54 -10.24 27.35
C ASN A 464 -7.85 -10.56 26.62
N GLY A 465 -7.89 -11.53 25.71
CA GLY A 465 -9.10 -12.03 25.08
C GLY A 465 -9.14 -11.96 23.54
N GLY A 466 -8.07 -11.55 22.89
CA GLY A 466 -7.95 -11.53 21.44
C GLY A 466 -7.93 -12.94 20.83
N VAL A 467 -8.43 -13.07 19.61
CA VAL A 467 -8.33 -14.29 18.79
C VAL A 467 -7.29 -14.06 17.69
N TRP A 468 -6.25 -14.87 17.67
CA TRP A 468 -5.15 -14.73 16.73
C TRP A 468 -5.07 -15.92 15.78
N VAL A 469 -5.25 -15.70 14.48
CA VAL A 469 -4.94 -16.67 13.42
C VAL A 469 -3.48 -16.48 13.02
N CYS A 470 -2.63 -17.42 13.45
CA CYS A 470 -1.18 -17.38 13.32
C CYS A 470 -0.70 -18.35 12.24
N GLY A 471 0.08 -17.87 11.29
CA GLY A 471 0.65 -18.70 10.23
C GLY A 471 -0.18 -18.79 8.94
N PRO A 472 0.31 -19.49 7.91
CA PRO A 472 1.59 -20.22 7.89
C PRO A 472 2.81 -19.31 7.76
N MET A 473 4.01 -19.88 7.96
CA MET A 473 5.29 -19.19 7.85
C MET A 473 5.42 -18.01 8.83
N THR A 474 4.85 -18.14 10.01
CA THR A 474 4.97 -17.12 11.05
C THR A 474 6.01 -17.55 12.08
N ASP A 475 6.91 -16.61 12.48
CA ASP A 475 7.95 -16.79 13.50
C ASP A 475 9.00 -17.88 13.17
N ILE A 476 9.23 -18.16 11.88
CA ILE A 476 10.17 -19.20 11.41
C ILE A 476 11.57 -18.65 11.07
N ARG A 477 11.77 -17.35 11.19
CA ARG A 477 13.01 -16.62 10.90
C ARG A 477 13.28 -15.59 11.98
N ASN A 478 14.55 -15.31 12.23
CA ASN A 478 14.95 -14.16 13.03
C ASN A 478 15.00 -12.86 12.20
N THR A 479 15.35 -11.74 12.81
CA THR A 479 15.36 -10.40 12.16
C THR A 479 16.28 -10.27 10.96
N ILE A 480 17.27 -11.15 10.80
CA ILE A 480 18.15 -11.18 9.62
C ILE A 480 17.75 -12.22 8.57
N GLY A 481 16.62 -12.91 8.77
CA GLY A 481 16.13 -13.95 7.86
C GLY A 481 16.77 -15.32 8.03
N ALA A 482 17.59 -15.54 9.06
CA ALA A 482 18.16 -16.84 9.37
C ALA A 482 17.17 -17.72 10.16
N HIS A 483 17.33 -19.05 10.09
CA HIS A 483 16.64 -19.97 10.97
C HIS A 483 17.13 -19.85 12.42
N TYR A 484 16.24 -20.12 13.34
CA TYR A 484 16.63 -20.40 14.73
C TYR A 484 17.38 -21.74 14.79
N THR A 485 18.35 -21.86 15.70
CA THR A 485 19.20 -23.07 15.81
C THR A 485 18.88 -23.94 17.01
N LYS A 486 18.05 -23.45 17.93
CA LYS A 486 17.64 -24.17 19.15
C LYS A 486 16.18 -24.57 19.16
N SER A 487 15.37 -23.96 18.31
CA SER A 487 13.95 -24.20 18.09
C SER A 487 13.68 -24.04 16.60
N ALA A 488 12.55 -24.50 16.10
CA ALA A 488 12.14 -24.28 14.72
C ALA A 488 11.40 -22.94 14.55
N MET A 489 10.82 -22.42 15.63
CA MET A 489 10.12 -21.13 15.71
C MET A 489 10.73 -20.30 16.84
N GLY A 490 10.60 -18.98 16.76
CA GLY A 490 11.17 -18.06 17.75
C GLY A 490 10.44 -18.12 19.11
N TYR A 491 9.25 -17.56 19.16
CA TYR A 491 8.43 -17.45 20.36
C TYR A 491 7.33 -18.51 20.46
N LEU A 492 6.81 -18.98 19.31
CA LEU A 492 5.60 -19.80 19.26
C LEU A 492 5.77 -21.16 19.95
N GLU A 493 6.91 -21.83 19.78
CA GLU A 493 7.16 -23.12 20.43
C GLU A 493 7.15 -22.99 21.95
N GLU A 494 7.85 -22.01 22.50
CA GLU A 494 7.92 -21.77 23.94
C GLU A 494 6.58 -21.30 24.53
N LYS A 495 5.95 -20.31 23.90
CA LYS A 495 4.74 -19.66 24.42
C LYS A 495 3.51 -20.55 24.33
N LEU A 496 3.40 -21.37 23.27
CA LEU A 496 2.23 -22.21 23.02
C LEU A 496 2.42 -23.67 23.38
N GLY A 497 3.64 -24.11 23.70
CA GLY A 497 3.98 -25.50 23.96
C GLY A 497 3.82 -26.41 22.75
N VAL A 498 3.92 -25.86 21.53
CA VAL A 498 3.88 -26.59 20.27
C VAL A 498 5.29 -26.96 19.83
N THR A 499 5.39 -27.94 18.93
CA THR A 499 6.64 -28.24 18.21
C THR A 499 6.35 -28.27 16.72
N LEU A 500 7.16 -27.56 15.92
CA LEU A 500 7.10 -27.63 14.46
C LEU A 500 7.86 -28.88 14.00
N ASP A 501 7.12 -29.97 13.72
CA ASP A 501 7.70 -31.26 13.29
C ASP A 501 8.28 -31.21 11.88
N TYR A 502 7.54 -30.58 10.95
CA TYR A 502 7.89 -30.46 9.53
C TYR A 502 7.49 -29.11 8.99
N SER A 503 8.37 -28.53 8.18
CA SER A 503 8.17 -27.32 7.39
C SER A 503 8.64 -27.63 5.97
N VAL A 504 7.70 -27.91 5.04
CA VAL A 504 8.02 -28.49 3.73
C VAL A 504 7.28 -27.81 2.59
N PRO A 505 7.97 -27.47 1.49
CA PRO A 505 7.30 -27.11 0.24
C PRO A 505 6.61 -28.33 -0.34
N THR A 506 5.40 -28.17 -0.84
CA THR A 506 4.64 -29.23 -1.50
C THR A 506 4.82 -29.23 -3.02
N ASN A 507 5.35 -28.16 -3.56
CA ASN A 507 5.82 -28.00 -4.94
C ASN A 507 4.85 -28.49 -6.02
N GLY A 508 3.55 -28.18 -5.84
CA GLY A 508 2.49 -28.58 -6.79
C GLY A 508 1.92 -29.98 -6.56
N ALA A 509 2.48 -30.75 -5.62
CA ALA A 509 1.82 -31.97 -5.16
C ALA A 509 0.49 -31.59 -4.47
N VAL A 510 -0.59 -32.26 -4.87
CA VAL A 510 -1.88 -32.08 -4.20
C VAL A 510 -1.82 -32.80 -2.86
N ILE A 511 -1.67 -32.03 -1.79
CA ILE A 511 -1.79 -32.51 -0.41
C ILE A 511 -3.16 -32.07 0.10
N ARG A 512 -3.89 -33.00 0.72
CA ARG A 512 -5.20 -32.73 1.32
C ARG A 512 -5.14 -32.89 2.82
N ALA A 513 -5.95 -32.10 3.48
CA ALA A 513 -6.24 -32.25 4.89
C ALA A 513 -7.75 -32.45 5.06
N ALA A 514 -8.13 -32.98 6.19
CA ALA A 514 -9.53 -33.04 6.61
C ALA A 514 -9.70 -32.26 7.92
N TRP A 515 -10.75 -31.48 7.97
CA TRP A 515 -11.29 -30.93 9.20
C TRP A 515 -11.82 -32.05 10.10
N THR A 516 -12.00 -31.76 11.38
CA THR A 516 -12.51 -32.76 12.35
C THR A 516 -13.88 -33.31 12.04
N ASP A 517 -14.70 -32.59 11.26
CA ASP A 517 -15.99 -33.08 10.76
C ASP A 517 -15.91 -33.95 9.49
N GLY A 518 -14.70 -34.19 8.99
CA GLY A 518 -14.43 -34.98 7.79
C GLY A 518 -14.49 -34.19 6.46
N SER A 519 -14.84 -32.92 6.45
CA SER A 519 -14.77 -32.10 5.22
C SER A 519 -13.32 -31.86 4.78
N GLU A 520 -13.09 -31.90 3.47
CA GLU A 520 -11.74 -31.77 2.90
C GLU A 520 -11.30 -30.29 2.75
N MET A 521 -9.99 -30.10 2.79
CA MET A 521 -9.30 -28.85 2.48
C MET A 521 -8.11 -29.17 1.59
N THR A 522 -7.97 -28.45 0.48
CA THR A 522 -6.77 -28.53 -0.37
C THR A 522 -5.71 -27.58 0.17
N MET A 523 -4.50 -28.10 0.34
CA MET A 523 -3.34 -27.35 0.80
C MET A 523 -2.54 -26.88 -0.41
N ARG A 524 -2.20 -25.57 -0.41
CA ARG A 524 -1.44 -24.99 -1.52
C ARG A 524 0.03 -24.83 -1.13
N ARG A 525 0.91 -25.38 -1.97
CA ARG A 525 2.36 -25.10 -2.07
C ARG A 525 3.22 -25.36 -0.83
N TYR A 526 2.66 -25.36 0.40
CA TYR A 526 3.45 -25.41 1.64
C TYR A 526 2.68 -26.05 2.79
N ALA A 527 3.40 -26.76 3.65
CA ALA A 527 2.87 -27.40 4.85
C ALA A 527 3.82 -27.26 6.04
N GLU A 528 3.28 -26.81 7.15
CA GLU A 528 3.83 -26.90 8.50
C GLU A 528 3.00 -27.88 9.32
N CYS A 529 3.67 -28.83 9.96
CA CYS A 529 3.02 -29.84 10.76
C CYS A 529 3.45 -29.71 12.22
N TYR A 530 2.47 -29.85 13.13
CA TYR A 530 2.69 -29.55 14.53
C TYR A 530 2.38 -30.75 15.43
N SER A 531 3.26 -30.96 16.41
CA SER A 531 2.94 -31.65 17.65
C SER A 531 2.33 -30.65 18.62
N LEU A 532 1.20 -30.99 19.23
CA LEU A 532 0.35 -30.09 20.00
C LEU A 532 0.41 -30.41 21.50
N PRO A 533 0.29 -29.40 22.40
CA PRO A 533 0.09 -29.64 23.83
C PRO A 533 -1.30 -30.25 24.09
N GLU A 534 -1.50 -30.87 25.24
CA GLU A 534 -2.78 -31.50 25.63
C GLU A 534 -3.95 -30.53 25.69
N THR A 535 -3.68 -29.24 25.92
CA THR A 535 -4.68 -28.18 25.97
C THR A 535 -5.19 -27.74 24.60
N ALA A 536 -4.48 -28.10 23.53
CA ALA A 536 -4.85 -27.71 22.17
C ALA A 536 -5.94 -28.59 21.58
N GLU A 537 -6.84 -28.01 20.82
CA GLU A 537 -7.87 -28.68 20.05
C GLU A 537 -7.41 -28.82 18.59
N PRO A 538 -7.13 -30.01 18.09
CA PRO A 538 -6.84 -30.22 16.66
C PRO A 538 -8.09 -29.92 15.82
N LEU A 539 -7.94 -29.05 14.80
CA LEU A 539 -9.03 -28.68 13.90
C LEU A 539 -8.93 -29.32 12.51
N ALA A 540 -7.70 -29.59 12.03
CA ALA A 540 -7.49 -30.31 10.78
C ALA A 540 -6.19 -31.11 10.77
N ARG A 541 -6.19 -32.24 10.03
CA ARG A 541 -5.03 -33.12 9.85
C ARG A 541 -4.83 -33.50 8.40
N ILE A 542 -3.58 -33.77 8.03
CA ILE A 542 -3.23 -34.24 6.68
C ILE A 542 -3.78 -35.64 6.44
N THR A 543 -4.45 -35.81 5.31
CA THR A 543 -5.09 -37.09 4.91
C THR A 543 -4.44 -37.74 3.68
N SER A 544 -3.68 -36.97 2.89
CA SER A 544 -2.98 -37.48 1.70
C SER A 544 -1.60 -36.87 1.53
N GLY A 545 -0.74 -37.54 0.79
CA GLY A 545 0.62 -37.12 0.52
C GLY A 545 1.67 -38.10 1.03
N HIS A 546 2.84 -37.64 1.40
CA HIS A 546 3.90 -38.51 1.92
C HIS A 546 3.53 -39.08 3.29
N SER A 547 3.86 -40.37 3.53
CA SER A 547 3.51 -41.06 4.78
C SER A 547 3.97 -40.37 6.06
N ALA A 548 5.10 -39.67 6.03
CA ALA A 548 5.60 -38.91 7.16
C ALA A 548 4.69 -37.73 7.58
N LEU A 549 3.83 -37.25 6.66
CA LEU A 549 2.93 -36.11 6.91
C LEU A 549 1.52 -36.56 7.28
N ILE A 550 1.11 -37.77 6.86
CA ILE A 550 -0.25 -38.26 7.10
C ILE A 550 -0.55 -38.29 8.60
N SER A 551 -1.73 -37.84 8.97
CA SER A 551 -2.25 -37.72 10.34
C SER A 551 -1.59 -36.61 11.19
N LYS A 552 -0.62 -35.87 10.65
CA LYS A 552 -0.04 -34.68 11.34
C LYS A 552 -1.06 -33.54 11.39
N ASN A 553 -1.02 -32.77 12.48
CA ASN A 553 -1.87 -31.60 12.65
C ASN A 553 -1.32 -30.44 11.82
N ILE A 554 -2.21 -29.71 11.13
CA ILE A 554 -1.89 -28.53 10.35
C ILE A 554 -2.74 -27.33 10.75
N LEU A 555 -3.77 -27.55 11.54
CA LEU A 555 -4.62 -26.51 12.10
C LEU A 555 -5.04 -26.93 13.50
N ALA A 556 -4.89 -26.03 14.45
CA ALA A 556 -5.27 -26.28 15.84
C ALA A 556 -5.72 -24.97 16.51
N SER A 557 -6.60 -25.07 17.49
CA SER A 557 -6.99 -23.98 18.39
C SER A 557 -6.35 -24.20 19.75
N ILE A 558 -5.61 -23.19 20.23
CA ILE A 558 -4.82 -23.27 21.47
C ILE A 558 -5.29 -22.17 22.40
N PRO A 559 -5.85 -22.48 23.58
CA PRO A 559 -6.18 -21.47 24.59
C PRO A 559 -4.94 -20.75 25.07
N TYR A 560 -4.99 -19.41 25.21
CA TYR A 560 -3.93 -18.60 25.77
C TYR A 560 -4.52 -17.42 26.58
N GLY A 561 -4.36 -17.45 27.88
CA GLY A 561 -5.03 -16.49 28.76
C GLY A 561 -6.56 -16.52 28.61
N LYS A 562 -7.17 -15.38 28.32
CA LYS A 562 -8.61 -15.26 28.04
C LYS A 562 -8.98 -15.44 26.57
N GLY A 563 -7.98 -15.38 25.68
CA GLY A 563 -8.14 -15.52 24.24
C GLY A 563 -7.67 -16.88 23.71
N ARG A 564 -7.34 -16.90 22.43
CA ARG A 564 -6.83 -18.14 21.81
C ARG A 564 -6.00 -17.86 20.56
N VAL A 565 -5.12 -18.80 20.25
CA VAL A 565 -4.34 -18.84 19.01
C VAL A 565 -4.88 -19.97 18.11
N ILE A 566 -5.23 -19.62 16.88
CA ILE A 566 -5.57 -20.58 15.81
C ILE A 566 -4.31 -20.73 14.96
N LEU A 567 -3.56 -21.79 15.21
CA LEU A 567 -2.29 -22.08 14.54
C LEU A 567 -2.54 -22.77 13.21
N LEU A 568 -2.16 -22.13 12.11
CA LEU A 568 -2.38 -22.58 10.74
C LEU A 568 -1.05 -22.91 10.06
N GLY A 569 -0.92 -24.12 9.51
CA GLY A 569 0.31 -24.62 8.88
C GLY A 569 0.27 -24.68 7.35
N THR A 570 -0.68 -24.06 6.67
CA THR A 570 -0.76 -24.11 5.21
C THR A 570 -1.48 -22.90 4.63
N PHE A 571 -1.40 -22.74 3.31
CA PHE A 571 -2.27 -21.85 2.54
C PHE A 571 -3.47 -22.65 2.04
N PRO A 572 -4.67 -22.52 2.66
CA PRO A 572 -5.85 -23.22 2.21
C PRO A 572 -6.34 -22.75 0.83
N ASP A 573 -7.12 -23.57 0.16
CA ASP A 573 -7.93 -23.11 -0.97
C ASP A 573 -9.02 -22.13 -0.50
N ASP A 574 -9.77 -21.55 -1.45
CA ASP A 574 -10.77 -20.52 -1.11
C ASP A 574 -11.85 -21.05 -0.15
N ALA A 575 -12.29 -22.28 -0.30
CA ALA A 575 -13.28 -22.90 0.59
C ALA A 575 -12.71 -23.08 2.02
N GLY A 576 -11.45 -23.50 2.11
CA GLY A 576 -10.73 -23.60 3.38
C GLY A 576 -10.52 -22.25 4.06
N LEU A 577 -10.20 -21.21 3.29
CA LEU A 577 -10.09 -19.85 3.79
C LEU A 577 -11.44 -19.30 4.28
N ASP A 578 -12.51 -19.47 3.51
CA ASP A 578 -13.86 -19.02 3.90
C ASP A 578 -14.30 -19.68 5.20
N ARG A 579 -14.03 -20.98 5.36
CA ARG A 579 -14.30 -21.70 6.60
C ARG A 579 -13.46 -21.22 7.77
N LEU A 580 -12.17 -20.98 7.55
CA LEU A 580 -11.26 -20.45 8.58
C LEU A 580 -11.74 -19.08 9.07
N VAL A 581 -12.12 -18.20 8.15
CA VAL A 581 -12.67 -16.86 8.47
C VAL A 581 -13.97 -17.02 9.29
N SER A 582 -14.89 -17.87 8.86
CA SER A 582 -16.15 -18.08 9.59
C SER A 582 -15.92 -18.61 11.01
N LEU A 583 -15.01 -19.57 11.18
CA LEU A 583 -14.65 -20.13 12.48
C LEU A 583 -14.01 -19.08 13.38
N SER A 584 -12.97 -18.39 12.90
CA SER A 584 -12.23 -17.42 13.70
C SER A 584 -13.07 -16.19 14.04
N ALA A 585 -13.91 -15.70 13.13
CA ALA A 585 -14.82 -14.60 13.39
C ALA A 585 -15.89 -14.98 14.43
N SER A 586 -16.40 -16.20 14.37
CA SER A 586 -17.35 -16.73 15.39
C SER A 586 -16.70 -16.81 16.78
N GLU A 587 -15.47 -17.31 16.87
CA GLU A 587 -14.68 -17.36 18.11
C GLU A 587 -14.44 -15.96 18.71
N ALA A 588 -14.14 -14.99 17.84
CA ALA A 588 -13.92 -13.61 18.24
C ALA A 588 -15.21 -12.82 18.49
N GLY A 589 -16.38 -13.42 18.26
CA GLY A 589 -17.68 -12.75 18.38
C GLY A 589 -17.90 -11.60 17.37
N VAL A 590 -17.23 -11.66 16.22
CA VAL A 590 -17.34 -10.67 15.14
C VAL A 590 -18.36 -11.14 14.11
N LYS A 591 -19.40 -10.33 13.89
CA LYS A 591 -20.47 -10.67 12.95
C LYS A 591 -20.25 -10.01 11.60
N PRO A 592 -20.35 -10.76 10.48
CA PRO A 592 -20.31 -10.17 9.15
C PRO A 592 -21.63 -9.50 8.77
N TYR A 593 -21.59 -8.62 7.79
CA TYR A 593 -22.79 -8.23 7.05
C TYR A 593 -23.17 -9.36 6.09
N THR A 594 -24.47 -9.66 6.03
CA THR A 594 -24.98 -10.66 5.06
C THR A 594 -25.03 -10.00 3.69
N THR A 595 -24.16 -10.45 2.79
CA THR A 595 -24.04 -9.92 1.44
C THR A 595 -24.08 -11.05 0.39
N THR A 596 -24.51 -10.70 -0.82
CA THR A 596 -24.33 -11.53 -2.02
C THR A 596 -23.76 -10.67 -3.15
N GLY A 597 -23.04 -11.29 -4.07
CA GLY A 597 -22.30 -10.55 -5.10
C GLY A 597 -20.98 -9.97 -4.56
N ASN A 598 -20.37 -9.06 -5.30
CA ASN A 598 -19.06 -8.47 -4.95
C ASN A 598 -19.26 -7.11 -4.28
N LEU A 599 -19.80 -7.12 -3.08
CA LEU A 599 -20.01 -5.92 -2.30
C LEU A 599 -18.83 -5.66 -1.36
N THR A 600 -18.29 -4.46 -1.43
CA THR A 600 -17.36 -3.91 -0.45
C THR A 600 -18.17 -3.08 0.54
N VAL A 601 -18.18 -3.54 1.79
CA VAL A 601 -18.88 -2.89 2.90
C VAL A 601 -17.88 -2.15 3.75
N SER A 602 -18.19 -0.91 4.13
CA SER A 602 -17.41 -0.09 5.04
C SER A 602 -18.31 0.47 6.14
N VAL A 603 -18.00 0.12 7.38
CA VAL A 603 -18.67 0.66 8.57
C VAL A 603 -17.94 1.92 9.00
N ARG A 604 -18.66 2.97 9.29
CA ARG A 604 -18.09 4.24 9.75
C ARG A 604 -18.76 4.69 11.03
N GLU A 605 -17.96 5.14 11.98
CA GLU A 605 -18.44 5.67 13.26
C GLU A 605 -17.85 7.06 13.51
N GLY A 606 -18.67 7.95 14.09
CA GLY A 606 -18.29 9.29 14.50
C GLY A 606 -18.16 9.41 16.01
N LYS A 607 -17.43 10.44 16.45
CA LYS A 607 -17.18 10.68 17.88
C LYS A 607 -18.45 11.02 18.69
N ASN A 608 -19.48 11.51 18.02
CA ASN A 608 -20.77 11.86 18.67
C ASN A 608 -21.84 10.78 18.48
N GLY A 609 -21.45 9.59 17.98
CA GLY A 609 -22.37 8.48 17.75
C GLY A 609 -23.00 8.48 16.36
N GLU A 610 -22.46 9.25 15.42
CA GLU A 610 -22.83 9.13 14.02
C GLU A 610 -22.42 7.74 13.52
N GLU A 611 -23.28 7.09 12.75
CA GLU A 611 -23.03 5.80 12.13
C GLU A 611 -23.41 5.85 10.65
N ALA A 612 -22.57 5.31 9.79
CA ALA A 612 -22.85 5.15 8.37
C ALA A 612 -22.34 3.81 7.86
N LEU A 613 -23.05 3.28 6.88
CA LEU A 613 -22.67 2.08 6.15
C LEU A 613 -22.51 2.45 4.67
N ILE A 614 -21.29 2.40 4.17
CA ILE A 614 -21.02 2.62 2.74
C ILE A 614 -20.89 1.26 2.07
N VAL A 615 -21.64 1.08 0.98
CA VAL A 615 -21.66 -0.17 0.21
C VAL A 615 -21.33 0.17 -1.24
N CYS A 616 -20.29 -0.47 -1.76
CA CYS A 616 -19.85 -0.34 -3.16
C CYS A 616 -19.94 -1.70 -3.85
N GLU A 617 -20.63 -1.77 -4.98
CA GLU A 617 -20.56 -2.94 -5.86
C GLU A 617 -19.34 -2.80 -6.79
N THR A 618 -18.50 -3.84 -6.89
CA THR A 618 -17.16 -3.74 -7.49
C THR A 618 -16.90 -4.69 -8.66
N ALA A 619 -17.95 -5.36 -9.19
CA ALA A 619 -17.79 -6.34 -10.27
C ALA A 619 -18.78 -6.18 -11.44
N CYS A 620 -19.40 -4.99 -11.57
CA CYS A 620 -20.39 -4.71 -12.62
C CYS A 620 -21.58 -5.71 -12.63
N ARG A 621 -22.07 -6.06 -11.42
CA ARG A 621 -23.20 -6.99 -11.24
C ARG A 621 -24.12 -6.48 -10.13
N VAL A 622 -25.35 -6.98 -10.12
CA VAL A 622 -26.23 -6.70 -9.00
C VAL A 622 -25.77 -7.50 -7.78
N GLY A 623 -25.57 -6.79 -6.67
CA GLY A 623 -25.32 -7.39 -5.35
C GLY A 623 -26.49 -7.12 -4.40
N LYS A 624 -26.51 -7.81 -3.25
CA LYS A 624 -27.51 -7.59 -2.21
C LYS A 624 -26.87 -7.53 -0.83
N ILE A 625 -27.38 -6.65 0.00
CA ILE A 625 -27.01 -6.55 1.42
C ILE A 625 -28.26 -6.66 2.29
N THR A 626 -28.17 -7.32 3.44
CA THR A 626 -29.25 -7.35 4.43
C THR A 626 -29.04 -6.23 5.46
N LEU A 627 -29.95 -5.28 5.50
CA LEU A 627 -29.99 -4.22 6.51
C LEU A 627 -30.88 -4.68 7.67
N ASN A 628 -30.35 -4.68 8.90
CA ASN A 628 -31.04 -5.17 10.09
C ASN A 628 -32.07 -4.17 10.65
N GLU A 629 -32.03 -2.92 10.21
CA GLU A 629 -32.92 -1.83 10.59
C GLU A 629 -33.25 -0.94 9.38
N GLU A 630 -34.26 -0.09 9.49
CA GLU A 630 -34.56 0.90 8.44
C GLU A 630 -33.48 1.96 8.42
N MET A 631 -32.87 2.17 7.26
CA MET A 631 -31.83 3.17 7.02
C MET A 631 -32.23 4.06 5.84
N THR A 632 -31.63 5.26 5.78
CA THR A 632 -31.82 6.18 4.67
C THR A 632 -30.54 6.25 3.83
N ASP A 633 -30.63 6.01 2.53
CA ASP A 633 -29.54 6.30 1.59
C ASP A 633 -29.45 7.79 1.34
N ILE A 634 -28.38 8.43 1.80
CA ILE A 634 -28.20 9.88 1.67
C ILE A 634 -27.99 10.35 0.22
N LEU A 635 -27.56 9.48 -0.67
CA LEU A 635 -27.35 9.84 -2.09
C LEU A 635 -28.67 9.95 -2.84
N THR A 636 -29.66 9.10 -2.55
CA THR A 636 -30.97 9.08 -3.22
C THR A 636 -32.09 9.68 -2.36
N GLY A 637 -31.96 9.64 -1.05
CA GLY A 637 -33.01 9.99 -0.09
C GLY A 637 -34.00 8.83 0.16
N GLU A 638 -33.78 7.67 -0.41
CA GLU A 638 -34.66 6.50 -0.27
C GLU A 638 -34.41 5.77 1.04
N LYS A 639 -35.50 5.23 1.61
CA LYS A 639 -35.43 4.34 2.76
C LYS A 639 -35.27 2.89 2.33
N ALA A 640 -34.44 2.15 3.04
CA ALA A 640 -34.17 0.73 2.79
C ALA A 640 -34.14 -0.07 4.09
N SER A 641 -34.60 -1.32 4.04
CA SER A 641 -34.54 -2.27 5.16
C SER A 641 -34.60 -3.71 4.63
N GLY A 642 -34.12 -4.67 5.40
CA GLY A 642 -34.09 -6.06 4.97
C GLY A 642 -33.14 -6.26 3.78
N GLU A 643 -33.46 -7.20 2.88
CA GLU A 643 -32.66 -7.47 1.68
C GLU A 643 -32.79 -6.29 0.70
N THR A 644 -31.68 -5.60 0.47
CA THR A 644 -31.58 -4.39 -0.36
C THR A 644 -30.62 -4.65 -1.53
N GLU A 645 -31.07 -4.37 -2.74
CA GLU A 645 -30.28 -4.51 -3.97
C GLU A 645 -29.35 -3.31 -4.16
N ILE A 646 -28.11 -3.62 -4.62
CA ILE A 646 -27.10 -2.65 -5.02
C ILE A 646 -26.85 -2.90 -6.51
N GLU A 647 -27.10 -1.91 -7.33
CA GLU A 647 -26.92 -1.98 -8.78
C GLU A 647 -25.43 -2.20 -9.17
N ALA A 648 -25.20 -2.61 -10.41
CA ALA A 648 -23.86 -2.75 -10.98
C ALA A 648 -23.07 -1.44 -10.83
N TYR A 649 -21.86 -1.51 -10.24
CA TYR A 649 -21.06 -0.36 -9.83
C TYR A 649 -21.81 0.66 -8.93
N GLY A 650 -22.86 0.19 -8.24
CA GLY A 650 -23.67 0.99 -7.35
C GLY A 650 -22.92 1.42 -6.08
N ILE A 651 -23.24 2.64 -5.65
CA ILE A 651 -22.78 3.19 -4.38
C ILE A 651 -24.00 3.59 -3.56
N ARG A 652 -24.04 3.14 -2.30
CA ARG A 652 -25.06 3.53 -1.31
C ARG A 652 -24.39 3.97 -0.02
N ILE A 653 -24.92 5.01 0.59
CA ILE A 653 -24.46 5.52 1.88
C ILE A 653 -25.66 5.54 2.82
N PHE A 654 -25.77 4.49 3.60
CA PHE A 654 -26.86 4.32 4.53
C PHE A 654 -26.53 4.96 5.88
N VAL A 655 -27.46 5.76 6.41
CA VAL A 655 -27.43 6.30 7.75
C VAL A 655 -28.71 5.88 8.50
N LYS A 656 -28.68 5.81 9.83
CA LYS A 656 -29.88 5.55 10.63
C LYS A 656 -30.93 6.62 10.34
N ALA A 657 -32.21 6.21 10.26
CA ALA A 657 -33.33 7.07 9.93
C ALA A 657 -33.64 8.09 11.04
#